data_15cfcb18dc54f88f12b8b095ddee536d
#
_entry.id   15cfcb18dc54f88f12b8b095ddee536d
#
_cell.length_a   1.000
_cell.length_b   1.000
_cell.length_c   1.000
_cell.angle_alpha   90.00
_cell.angle_beta   90.00
_cell.angle_gamma   90.00
#
_symmetry.space_group_name_H-M   'P 1'
#
loop_
_entity.id
_entity.type
_entity.pdbx_description
1 polymer ?
#
loop_
_entity_poly.entity_id
_entity_poly.type
_entity_poly.pdbx_seq_one_letter_code
_entity_poly.pdbx_strand_id
1 'polypeptide(L)'
;MDHDTPPAPSPTVPRDRTIGRAPRRPSRRTRGRTAALGAAVLAAVTGALPAPSAHATPPGPLIRADTDRDGLLTPDDDAGKAAWTRERGALMLPNIDDDQRRCPVAGPAGARLPDDRLADCGDAADPVLDGTADLADLAPVRITAAPVAAGATATVAADPASREYVRIFARRHGRMVPLGPGDRLTAGELRHGVRLGVEATDFVRDPAKWAGFTDLVLRVDRDGVTTEDRVRLRVAPLVFQHDLMPIRRMMTADHTTGPAELERGTPYDPAARPRPVKPGEAEFRRDLRRGLDRAGLPAPLFNYPTGGDVWTQDLFKTAYASIPAPGGREHRIGVIVRSADVMPGTATPDFPLRDASRSAFALLRGPGTGVIQQYDPGRVGSDDSLYYGSFSSTGNFGTLPPYTWRGHRYPVGRIVYGGTAGKESPDVSFTRMLAAQGYQRPLAVDTSWLGVGHIDEFLSFVPARNDRGWVAVVADPGLGRRLLEELVAQGRGDEPLVHGIAPGDTEDPGLTVAGALRKPSLTRGTEIARKGIDAALRTLKEQAGLTDRYVVRVPALFGEIDLPAGYPRRDLVANYLPAAANGVSTGTGVYLAPRQHAPRTAGRDVFERAAERALSGTGTRISWVEDWAYAHHVGTVGGEVHCVTNALRGLSGTRPWWTERD
;
A
#
# COMPACT_ATOMS: atom_id res chain seq x y z
N MET A 1 48.45 15.66 -25.60
CA MET A 1 49.46 14.92 -24.85
C MET A 1 48.75 13.77 -24.19
N ASP A 2 49.01 12.64 -24.75
CA ASP A 2 48.44 11.35 -24.48
C ASP A 2 48.68 10.84 -23.05
N HIS A 3 47.78 10.10 -22.52
CA HIS A 3 48.04 8.85 -21.81
C HIS A 3 46.81 7.98 -21.72
N ASP A 4 46.74 7.04 -22.65
CA ASP A 4 45.97 5.80 -22.59
C ASP A 4 46.40 4.93 -21.41
N THR A 5 45.45 4.35 -20.74
CA THR A 5 45.65 3.14 -19.92
C THR A 5 44.42 2.22 -20.07
N PRO A 6 44.60 0.94 -20.46
CA PRO A 6 43.50 0.03 -20.73
C PRO A 6 42.97 -0.65 -19.47
N PRO A 7 41.71 -1.19 -19.49
CA PRO A 7 41.11 -1.86 -18.34
C PRO A 7 41.59 -3.31 -18.18
N ALA A 8 41.65 -3.74 -16.90
CA ALA A 8 42.01 -5.07 -16.47
C ALA A 8 40.92 -6.12 -16.75
N PRO A 9 41.25 -7.41 -16.95
CA PRO A 9 40.31 -8.44 -17.35
C PRO A 9 39.59 -9.11 -16.15
N SER A 10 38.32 -9.50 -16.43
CA SER A 10 37.47 -10.29 -15.54
C SER A 10 37.98 -11.74 -15.35
N PRO A 11 37.73 -12.36 -14.19
CA PRO A 11 38.11 -13.75 -13.97
C PRO A 11 37.08 -14.72 -14.57
N THR A 12 37.58 -15.70 -15.28
CA THR A 12 36.92 -16.86 -15.86
C THR A 12 36.58 -17.91 -14.81
N VAL A 13 35.36 -18.45 -14.90
CA VAL A 13 34.91 -19.63 -14.13
C VAL A 13 35.20 -20.90 -14.95
N PRO A 14 35.76 -21.96 -14.35
CA PRO A 14 35.94 -23.23 -15.06
C PRO A 14 34.64 -24.06 -15.09
N ARG A 15 34.34 -24.56 -16.27
CA ARG A 15 33.38 -25.68 -16.46
C ARG A 15 34.07 -26.99 -16.17
N ASP A 16 33.48 -27.83 -15.36
CA ASP A 16 33.74 -29.23 -15.45
C ASP A 16 32.47 -30.07 -15.54
N ARG A 17 32.48 -30.99 -16.51
CA ARG A 17 31.43 -31.96 -16.82
C ARG A 17 31.81 -33.27 -16.16
N THR A 18 30.89 -33.93 -15.51
CA THR A 18 30.80 -35.40 -15.68
C THR A 18 29.41 -35.92 -15.32
N ILE A 19 28.98 -36.81 -16.17
CA ILE A 19 27.71 -37.53 -16.23
C ILE A 19 27.80 -38.76 -15.31
N GLY A 20 26.76 -39.04 -14.52
CA GLY A 20 26.65 -40.27 -13.77
C GLY A 20 25.21 -40.66 -13.46
N ARG A 21 24.75 -41.72 -14.08
CA ARG A 21 23.45 -42.39 -14.09
C ARG A 21 22.87 -42.76 -12.73
N ALA A 22 21.55 -42.66 -12.64
CA ALA A 22 20.71 -43.36 -11.65
C ALA A 22 20.70 -44.88 -11.84
N PRO A 23 20.33 -45.68 -10.84
CA PRO A 23 19.17 -46.51 -10.99
C PRO A 23 18.19 -46.67 -9.80
N ARG A 24 16.93 -46.67 -10.14
CA ARG A 24 15.77 -47.50 -9.80
C ARG A 24 15.60 -48.09 -8.39
N ARG A 25 14.40 -47.78 -7.85
CA ARG A 25 13.67 -48.54 -6.82
C ARG A 25 13.52 -50.00 -7.13
N PRO A 26 13.30 -50.85 -6.10
CA PRO A 26 11.94 -51.42 -6.01
C PRO A 26 11.34 -51.54 -4.58
N SER A 27 10.12 -51.95 -4.62
CA SER A 27 9.00 -51.95 -3.70
C SER A 27 8.91 -53.17 -2.76
N ARG A 28 8.01 -52.99 -1.76
CA ARG A 28 7.10 -53.96 -1.14
C ARG A 28 7.49 -54.64 0.18
N ARG A 29 6.65 -54.34 1.15
CA ARG A 29 5.85 -55.19 2.10
C ARG A 29 6.51 -56.46 2.67
N THR A 30 6.48 -56.57 4.02
CA THR A 30 5.60 -57.55 4.64
C THR A 30 5.64 -57.43 6.19
N ARG A 31 4.50 -57.79 6.79
CA ARG A 31 4.25 -57.93 8.24
C ARG A 31 4.98 -59.16 8.79
N GLY A 32 5.44 -59.10 10.05
CA GLY A 32 5.82 -60.26 10.81
C GLY A 32 5.71 -60.00 12.33
N ARG A 33 4.72 -60.64 12.95
CA ARG A 33 4.63 -60.83 14.40
C ARG A 33 5.53 -62.01 14.80
N THR A 34 6.19 -61.92 15.96
CA THR A 34 6.50 -63.06 16.90
C THR A 34 7.15 -62.47 18.15
N ALA A 35 6.59 -62.50 19.24
CA ALA A 35 6.50 -63.49 20.33
C ALA A 35 7.73 -63.43 21.29
N ALA A 36 7.38 -63.25 22.53
CA ALA A 36 8.22 -63.08 23.73
C ALA A 36 9.03 -64.33 24.11
N LEU A 37 10.14 -64.08 24.75
CA LEU A 37 10.72 -65.07 25.72
C LEU A 37 11.36 -64.32 26.88
N GLY A 38 10.88 -64.58 28.07
CA GLY A 38 11.32 -63.94 29.30
C GLY A 38 12.69 -64.55 29.78
N ALA A 39 13.43 -63.68 30.45
CA ALA A 39 14.50 -64.05 31.34
C ALA A 39 14.29 -63.34 32.69
N ALA A 40 13.97 -64.09 33.70
CA ALA A 40 13.90 -63.61 35.08
C ALA A 40 15.31 -63.47 35.64
N VAL A 41 15.65 -62.23 36.08
CA VAL A 41 16.86 -62.01 36.90
C VAL A 41 16.39 -61.51 38.27
N LEU A 42 16.76 -62.25 39.28
CA LEU A 42 16.61 -61.91 40.71
C LEU A 42 17.43 -60.61 40.95
N ALA A 43 16.76 -59.54 41.36
CA ALA A 43 17.42 -58.34 41.85
C ALA A 43 17.28 -58.31 43.39
N ALA A 44 18.42 -58.22 44.03
CA ALA A 44 18.53 -58.03 45.48
C ALA A 44 17.95 -56.67 45.88
N VAL A 45 17.08 -56.62 46.84
CA VAL A 45 16.54 -55.43 47.46
C VAL A 45 17.61 -54.83 48.37
N THR A 46 18.31 -53.81 47.92
CA THR A 46 19.03 -52.87 48.78
C THR A 46 18.11 -51.65 48.95
N GLY A 47 17.63 -51.46 50.18
CA GLY A 47 16.80 -50.29 50.52
C GLY A 47 17.61 -48.99 50.37
N ALA A 48 17.35 -48.27 49.24
CA ALA A 48 17.71 -46.89 49.11
C ALA A 48 16.66 -46.02 49.78
N LEU A 49 17.06 -45.23 50.77
CA LEU A 49 16.29 -44.13 51.30
C LEU A 49 15.84 -43.21 50.14
N PRO A 50 14.58 -42.74 50.13
CA PRO A 50 14.14 -41.81 49.12
C PRO A 50 15.02 -40.55 49.22
N ALA A 51 15.71 -40.22 48.15
CA ALA A 51 16.35 -38.92 48.00
C ALA A 51 15.24 -37.82 48.17
N PRO A 52 15.52 -36.73 48.88
CA PRO A 52 14.57 -35.64 48.98
C PRO A 52 14.18 -35.20 47.59
N SER A 53 12.89 -35.26 47.28
CA SER A 53 12.36 -34.72 46.03
C SER A 53 12.84 -33.30 45.94
N ALA A 54 13.70 -33.02 44.95
CA ALA A 54 14.05 -31.63 44.61
C ALA A 54 12.72 -30.96 44.27
N HIS A 55 12.21 -30.15 45.17
CA HIS A 55 11.05 -29.34 44.88
C HIS A 55 11.49 -28.42 43.71
N ALA A 56 10.93 -28.68 42.53
CA ALA A 56 11.13 -27.80 41.38
C ALA A 56 10.78 -26.38 41.85
N THR A 57 11.74 -25.50 41.83
CA THR A 57 11.50 -24.09 42.16
C THR A 57 10.36 -23.59 41.27
N PRO A 58 9.29 -23.03 41.85
CA PRO A 58 8.19 -22.52 41.03
C PRO A 58 8.73 -21.61 39.91
N PRO A 59 8.21 -21.73 38.70
CA PRO A 59 8.67 -20.89 37.61
C PRO A 59 8.54 -19.42 38.01
N GLY A 60 9.58 -18.63 37.70
CA GLY A 60 9.59 -17.19 37.95
C GLY A 60 8.55 -16.45 37.08
N PRO A 61 8.38 -15.13 37.28
CA PRO A 61 7.55 -14.32 36.40
C PRO A 61 8.05 -14.44 34.95
N LEU A 62 7.11 -14.56 34.00
CA LEU A 62 7.37 -14.61 32.57
C LEU A 62 6.73 -13.39 31.90
N ILE A 63 7.37 -12.88 30.85
CA ILE A 63 6.75 -11.88 29.95
C ILE A 63 6.04 -12.60 28.80
N ARG A 64 4.78 -12.22 28.53
CA ARG A 64 3.92 -12.86 27.54
C ARG A 64 3.23 -11.81 26.68
N ALA A 65 3.20 -12.03 25.36
CA ALA A 65 2.44 -11.27 24.38
C ALA A 65 1.70 -12.27 23.47
N ASP A 66 0.68 -11.84 22.74
CA ASP A 66 -0.13 -12.66 21.82
C ASP A 66 0.72 -13.16 20.64
N THR A 67 1.39 -14.30 20.81
CA THR A 67 2.29 -14.87 19.82
C THR A 67 1.62 -15.77 18.80
N ASP A 68 0.48 -16.39 19.16
CA ASP A 68 -0.32 -17.21 18.24
C ASP A 68 -1.39 -16.41 17.49
N ARG A 69 -1.52 -15.11 17.82
CA ARG A 69 -2.36 -14.12 17.13
C ARG A 69 -3.86 -14.44 17.19
N ASP A 70 -4.32 -14.99 18.31
CA ASP A 70 -5.73 -15.23 18.56
C ASP A 70 -6.43 -14.07 19.28
N GLY A 71 -5.66 -13.04 19.66
CA GLY A 71 -6.10 -11.86 20.39
C GLY A 71 -6.23 -12.05 21.90
N LEU A 72 -5.72 -13.14 22.45
CA LEU A 72 -5.76 -13.47 23.87
C LEU A 72 -4.35 -13.71 24.41
N LEU A 73 -4.15 -13.51 25.71
CA LEU A 73 -2.88 -13.83 26.37
C LEU A 73 -3.04 -15.12 27.18
N THR A 74 -2.56 -16.24 26.66
CA THR A 74 -2.69 -17.58 27.21
C THR A 74 -1.32 -18.23 27.46
N PRO A 75 -1.21 -19.36 28.16
CA PRO A 75 0.05 -20.10 28.26
C PRO A 75 0.61 -20.59 26.91
N ASP A 76 -0.23 -20.74 25.88
CA ASP A 76 0.20 -21.19 24.54
C ASP A 76 1.10 -20.17 23.86
N ASP A 77 1.02 -18.90 24.28
CA ASP A 77 1.89 -17.82 23.83
C ASP A 77 3.35 -17.95 24.27
N ASP A 78 3.63 -18.76 25.28
CA ASP A 78 5.02 -18.95 25.74
C ASP A 78 5.85 -19.80 24.78
N ALA A 79 5.19 -20.57 23.90
CA ALA A 79 5.86 -21.42 22.93
C ALA A 79 6.54 -20.59 21.84
N GLY A 80 7.89 -20.60 21.79
CA GLY A 80 8.66 -19.93 20.76
C GLY A 80 8.65 -18.40 20.81
N LYS A 81 8.17 -17.79 21.90
CA LYS A 81 7.96 -16.34 22.03
C LYS A 81 9.20 -15.46 21.83
N ALA A 82 10.40 -16.01 21.98
CA ALA A 82 11.65 -15.32 21.73
C ALA A 82 12.03 -15.23 20.24
N ALA A 83 11.25 -15.87 19.36
CA ALA A 83 11.40 -15.81 17.92
C ALA A 83 10.14 -15.26 17.26
N TRP A 84 10.29 -14.69 16.07
CA TRP A 84 9.18 -14.23 15.27
C TRP A 84 9.24 -14.84 13.88
N THR A 85 8.14 -15.43 13.42
CA THR A 85 7.97 -15.98 12.08
C THR A 85 6.71 -15.40 11.43
N ARG A 86 6.47 -15.72 10.16
CA ARG A 86 5.21 -15.31 9.50
C ARG A 86 3.98 -15.95 10.14
N GLU A 87 4.13 -17.19 10.65
CA GLU A 87 3.05 -17.99 11.24
C GLU A 87 2.83 -17.67 12.72
N ARG A 88 3.87 -17.22 13.43
CA ARG A 88 3.83 -17.01 14.87
C ARG A 88 4.73 -15.87 15.31
N GLY A 89 4.27 -15.09 16.27
CA GLY A 89 5.00 -13.99 16.89
C GLY A 89 4.10 -12.78 17.14
N ALA A 90 4.31 -12.10 18.24
CA ALA A 90 3.48 -11.00 18.67
C ALA A 90 3.63 -9.76 17.76
N LEU A 91 2.58 -8.95 17.73
CA LEU A 91 2.48 -7.74 16.90
C LEU A 91 2.21 -6.52 17.79
N MET A 92 2.62 -5.34 17.33
CA MET A 92 2.29 -4.04 17.91
C MET A 92 1.90 -3.07 16.81
N LEU A 93 0.99 -2.14 17.06
CA LEU A 93 0.63 -1.07 16.13
C LEU A 93 1.67 0.05 16.16
N PRO A 94 1.93 0.71 15.02
CA PRO A 94 2.49 2.04 15.01
C PRO A 94 1.35 3.01 15.38
N ASN A 95 1.39 3.59 16.56
CA ASN A 95 0.32 4.45 17.08
C ASN A 95 0.45 5.87 16.55
N ILE A 96 0.14 6.04 15.26
CA ILE A 96 0.40 7.25 14.46
C ILE A 96 -0.84 8.10 14.19
N ASP A 97 -2.00 7.69 14.65
CA ASP A 97 -3.23 8.47 14.51
C ASP A 97 -3.29 9.63 15.53
N ASP A 98 -4.42 10.26 15.69
CA ASP A 98 -4.61 11.44 16.54
C ASP A 98 -6.03 11.37 17.12
N ASP A 99 -6.20 10.48 18.09
CA ASP A 99 -7.51 10.11 18.65
C ASP A 99 -8.24 11.29 19.30
N GLN A 100 -7.51 12.20 19.91
CA GLN A 100 -8.07 13.39 20.55
C GLN A 100 -7.94 14.66 19.68
N ARG A 101 -7.47 14.52 18.42
CA ARG A 101 -7.24 15.66 17.50
C ARG A 101 -6.40 16.77 18.14
N ARG A 102 -5.32 16.40 18.80
CA ARG A 102 -4.38 17.33 19.46
C ARG A 102 -3.30 17.84 18.51
N CYS A 103 -3.08 17.13 17.39
CA CYS A 103 -2.06 17.52 16.45
C CYS A 103 -2.41 18.85 15.78
N PRO A 104 -1.53 19.86 15.91
CA PRO A 104 -1.78 21.15 15.30
C PRO A 104 -1.71 21.04 13.78
N VAL A 105 -2.57 21.76 13.09
CA VAL A 105 -2.53 21.94 11.63
C VAL A 105 -1.97 23.32 11.27
N ALA A 106 -1.83 24.23 12.23
CA ALA A 106 -1.21 25.54 12.09
C ALA A 106 -0.31 25.87 13.28
N GLY A 107 0.66 26.71 13.05
CA GLY A 107 1.50 27.32 14.08
C GLY A 107 0.85 28.53 14.75
N PRO A 108 1.59 29.22 15.65
CA PRO A 108 1.13 30.43 16.32
C PRO A 108 0.64 31.48 15.30
N ALA A 109 -0.44 32.19 15.66
CA ALA A 109 -1.09 33.20 14.83
C ALA A 109 -1.53 32.72 13.42
N GLY A 110 -1.77 31.41 13.24
CA GLY A 110 -2.19 30.84 11.97
C GLY A 110 -1.05 30.69 10.94
N ALA A 111 0.19 30.74 11.37
CA ALA A 111 1.33 30.47 10.50
C ALA A 111 1.30 29.04 9.97
N ARG A 112 1.72 28.84 8.73
CA ARG A 112 1.86 27.50 8.15
C ARG A 112 2.98 26.74 8.87
N LEU A 113 2.71 25.51 9.27
CA LEU A 113 3.73 24.61 9.81
C LEU A 113 4.54 24.00 8.67
N PRO A 114 5.87 23.83 8.82
CA PRO A 114 6.66 22.99 7.92
C PRO A 114 6.06 21.58 7.78
N ASP A 115 6.24 20.95 6.64
CA ASP A 115 5.71 19.61 6.35
C ASP A 115 6.13 18.57 7.39
N ASP A 116 7.39 18.60 7.83
CA ASP A 116 7.90 17.67 8.84
C ASP A 116 7.19 17.87 10.18
N ARG A 117 6.92 19.12 10.57
CA ARG A 117 6.19 19.42 11.81
C ARG A 117 4.73 18.94 11.80
N LEU A 118 4.11 18.88 10.61
CA LEU A 118 2.78 18.27 10.47
C LEU A 118 2.84 16.74 10.59
N ALA A 119 3.89 16.13 10.05
CA ALA A 119 4.04 14.68 9.97
C ALA A 119 4.55 14.06 11.29
N ASP A 120 5.31 14.82 12.10
CA ASP A 120 5.88 14.34 13.36
C ASP A 120 4.86 14.20 14.49
N CYS A 121 3.60 14.59 14.26
CA CYS A 121 2.55 14.54 15.26
C CYS A 121 1.60 13.36 15.04
N GLY A 122 1.38 12.61 16.10
CA GLY A 122 0.45 11.49 16.26
C GLY A 122 0.44 11.08 17.73
N ASP A 123 -0.38 10.13 18.13
CA ASP A 123 -0.52 9.72 19.52
C ASP A 123 0.81 9.20 20.09
N ALA A 124 1.56 8.42 19.34
CA ALA A 124 2.91 8.00 19.74
C ALA A 124 4.01 9.10 19.61
N ALA A 125 3.70 10.36 19.33
CA ALA A 125 4.70 11.42 19.33
C ALA A 125 5.20 11.73 20.76
N ASP A 126 4.38 11.51 21.78
CA ASP A 126 4.74 11.64 23.19
C ASP A 126 4.29 10.41 24.03
N PRO A 127 4.68 10.27 25.29
CA PRO A 127 4.28 9.12 26.13
C PRO A 127 2.92 9.33 26.84
N VAL A 128 2.10 10.28 26.44
CA VAL A 128 0.82 10.58 27.07
C VAL A 128 -0.28 9.79 26.37
N LEU A 129 -0.98 8.93 27.11
CA LEU A 129 -2.10 8.18 26.59
C LEU A 129 -3.41 8.94 26.79
N ASP A 130 -4.10 9.23 25.72
CA ASP A 130 -5.25 10.11 25.67
C ASP A 130 -6.57 9.40 25.38
N GLY A 131 -7.13 8.85 26.43
CA GLY A 131 -8.47 8.26 26.35
C GLY A 131 -8.48 6.78 26.02
N THR A 132 -9.69 6.29 25.74
CA THR A 132 -9.91 4.84 25.56
C THR A 132 -9.55 4.32 24.17
N ALA A 133 -9.55 5.18 23.19
CA ALA A 133 -9.22 4.80 21.81
C ALA A 133 -7.71 4.60 21.71
N ASP A 134 -6.91 5.58 22.11
CA ASP A 134 -5.45 5.49 22.20
C ASP A 134 -4.97 4.29 23.07
N LEU A 135 -5.66 4.04 24.21
CA LEU A 135 -5.40 2.83 25.01
C LEU A 135 -5.69 1.52 24.26
N ALA A 136 -6.59 1.52 23.30
CA ALA A 136 -6.93 0.33 22.52
C ALA A 136 -5.89 0.01 21.46
N ASP A 137 -5.06 0.97 21.06
CA ASP A 137 -3.98 0.81 20.10
C ASP A 137 -2.75 0.13 20.68
N LEU A 138 -2.65 0.08 22.02
CA LEU A 138 -1.59 -0.63 22.69
C LEU A 138 -1.70 -2.15 22.50
N ALA A 139 -0.65 -2.78 22.02
CA ALA A 139 -0.53 -4.24 22.02
C ALA A 139 -0.49 -4.76 23.45
N PRO A 140 -1.37 -5.67 23.84
CA PRO A 140 -1.41 -6.21 25.21
C PRO A 140 -0.20 -7.11 25.47
N VAL A 141 0.49 -6.85 26.58
CA VAL A 141 1.58 -7.69 27.09
C VAL A 141 1.34 -7.91 28.59
N ARG A 142 1.78 -9.04 29.12
CA ARG A 142 1.58 -9.39 30.53
C ARG A 142 2.83 -9.99 31.16
N ILE A 143 3.16 -9.56 32.36
CA ILE A 143 4.04 -10.32 33.25
C ILE A 143 3.16 -11.23 34.08
N THR A 144 3.45 -12.53 34.04
CA THR A 144 2.67 -13.55 34.79
C THR A 144 2.90 -13.39 36.28
N ALA A 145 1.86 -13.64 37.05
CA ALA A 145 1.98 -13.71 38.53
C ALA A 145 2.89 -14.87 38.92
N ALA A 146 3.81 -14.64 39.84
CA ALA A 146 4.69 -15.69 40.37
C ALA A 146 5.09 -15.39 41.83
N PRO A 147 5.29 -16.44 42.63
CA PRO A 147 5.81 -16.27 43.99
C PRO A 147 7.24 -15.75 43.94
N VAL A 148 7.46 -14.59 44.54
CA VAL A 148 8.80 -13.97 44.65
C VAL A 148 9.05 -13.46 46.07
N ALA A 149 10.33 -13.42 46.49
CA ALA A 149 10.73 -12.88 47.79
C ALA A 149 10.34 -11.40 47.96
N ALA A 150 10.20 -10.91 49.16
CA ALA A 150 9.77 -9.54 49.45
C ALA A 150 10.71 -8.48 48.83
N GLY A 151 12.01 -8.79 48.72
CA GLY A 151 13.04 -7.88 48.17
C GLY A 151 13.21 -7.99 46.66
N ALA A 152 12.47 -8.90 45.98
CA ALA A 152 12.60 -9.05 44.52
C ALA A 152 12.15 -7.78 43.79
N THR A 153 12.87 -7.42 42.74
CA THR A 153 12.52 -6.34 41.83
C THR A 153 12.67 -6.80 40.37
N ALA A 154 12.02 -6.13 39.45
CA ALA A 154 12.22 -6.40 38.04
C ALA A 154 12.23 -5.13 37.21
N THR A 155 12.84 -5.21 36.03
CA THR A 155 12.76 -4.19 34.99
C THR A 155 12.24 -4.81 33.69
N VAL A 156 11.56 -4.00 32.90
CA VAL A 156 11.15 -4.35 31.54
C VAL A 156 11.66 -3.27 30.59
N ALA A 157 12.34 -3.67 29.55
CA ALA A 157 12.87 -2.74 28.56
C ALA A 157 12.85 -3.38 27.15
N ALA A 158 12.73 -2.53 26.14
CA ALA A 158 13.05 -2.90 24.76
C ALA A 158 14.57 -3.06 24.60
N ASP A 159 14.98 -3.90 23.68
CA ASP A 159 16.39 -4.06 23.35
C ASP A 159 17.02 -2.72 22.86
N PRO A 160 18.35 -2.55 22.98
CA PRO A 160 19.01 -1.28 22.63
C PRO A 160 18.78 -0.81 21.19
N ALA A 161 18.58 -1.73 20.23
CA ALA A 161 18.43 -1.38 18.82
C ALA A 161 17.02 -0.88 18.48
N SER A 162 16.02 -1.19 19.30
CA SER A 162 14.62 -0.85 19.07
C SER A 162 14.04 0.17 20.07
N ARG A 163 14.76 0.55 21.11
CA ARG A 163 14.24 1.38 22.21
C ARG A 163 13.70 2.75 21.79
N GLU A 164 14.19 3.31 20.69
CA GLU A 164 13.74 4.60 20.17
C GLU A 164 12.41 4.51 19.41
N TYR A 165 12.07 3.28 18.97
CA TYR A 165 10.90 2.98 18.15
C TYR A 165 9.75 2.37 18.93
N VAL A 166 9.90 2.15 20.26
CA VAL A 166 8.93 1.40 21.05
C VAL A 166 8.73 2.08 22.40
N ARG A 167 7.47 2.23 22.81
CA ARG A 167 7.09 2.65 24.17
C ARG A 167 6.42 1.51 24.89
N ILE A 168 6.68 1.44 26.19
CA ILE A 168 6.14 0.43 27.10
C ILE A 168 5.40 1.17 28.21
N PHE A 169 4.20 0.69 28.53
CA PHE A 169 3.37 1.22 29.59
C PHE A 169 3.03 0.09 30.57
N ALA A 170 2.91 0.42 31.86
CA ALA A 170 2.44 -0.50 32.88
C ALA A 170 1.15 0.00 33.53
N ARG A 171 0.22 -0.90 33.81
CA ARG A 171 -0.99 -0.56 34.55
C ARG A 171 -0.71 -0.45 36.04
N ARG A 172 -0.72 0.79 36.55
CA ARG A 172 -0.55 1.16 37.97
C ARG A 172 -1.72 1.99 38.45
N HIS A 173 -2.29 1.65 39.60
CA HIS A 173 -3.43 2.37 40.20
C HIS A 173 -4.62 2.61 39.22
N GLY A 174 -4.88 1.64 38.35
CA GLY A 174 -5.96 1.70 37.38
C GLY A 174 -5.67 2.45 36.09
N ARG A 175 -4.49 3.07 35.94
CA ARG A 175 -4.05 3.82 34.73
C ARG A 175 -2.84 3.13 34.09
N MET A 176 -2.68 3.31 32.80
CA MET A 176 -1.45 2.98 32.10
C MET A 176 -0.47 4.15 32.29
N VAL A 177 0.73 3.84 32.72
CA VAL A 177 1.81 4.82 32.91
C VAL A 177 3.05 4.37 32.16
N PRO A 178 3.81 5.29 31.51
CA PRO A 178 5.01 4.92 30.78
C PRO A 178 6.04 4.28 31.72
N LEU A 179 6.75 3.27 31.20
CA LEU A 179 7.90 2.64 31.85
C LEU A 179 9.20 3.10 31.17
N GLY A 180 10.00 3.86 31.90
CA GLY A 180 11.37 4.18 31.49
C GLY A 180 12.35 3.01 31.69
N PRO A 181 13.53 3.07 31.05
CA PRO A 181 14.53 1.98 31.13
C PRO A 181 15.03 1.64 32.55
N GLY A 182 14.86 2.56 33.51
CA GLY A 182 15.29 2.38 34.91
C GLY A 182 14.15 2.06 35.88
N ASP A 183 12.90 2.08 35.41
CA ASP A 183 11.74 1.88 36.27
C ASP A 183 11.66 0.44 36.77
N ARG A 184 11.46 0.29 38.07
CA ARG A 184 11.39 -1.02 38.72
C ARG A 184 9.95 -1.43 39.02
N LEU A 185 9.69 -2.69 38.82
CA LEU A 185 8.50 -3.39 39.31
C LEU A 185 8.81 -3.97 40.66
N THR A 186 7.89 -3.84 41.58
CA THR A 186 8.03 -4.30 42.97
C THR A 186 7.69 -5.79 43.11
N ALA A 187 8.14 -6.42 44.20
CA ALA A 187 7.74 -7.77 44.54
C ALA A 187 6.22 -7.94 44.65
N GLY A 188 5.50 -6.91 45.10
CA GLY A 188 4.04 -6.89 45.14
C GLY A 188 3.43 -6.99 43.73
N GLU A 189 3.90 -6.17 42.79
CA GLU A 189 3.45 -6.24 41.39
C GLU A 189 3.76 -7.59 40.76
N LEU A 190 4.93 -8.17 40.99
CA LEU A 190 5.32 -9.48 40.45
C LEU A 190 4.45 -10.63 40.99
N ARG A 191 4.04 -10.59 42.27
CA ARG A 191 3.17 -11.60 42.83
C ARG A 191 1.74 -11.56 42.27
N HIS A 192 1.25 -10.39 41.87
CA HIS A 192 -0.09 -10.23 41.28
C HIS A 192 -0.07 -10.30 39.74
N GLY A 193 1.13 -10.22 39.13
CA GLY A 193 1.30 -10.04 37.71
C GLY A 193 1.03 -8.59 37.27
N VAL A 194 1.64 -8.17 36.16
CA VAL A 194 1.54 -6.82 35.64
C VAL A 194 0.95 -6.82 34.25
N ARG A 195 -0.03 -5.97 33.98
CA ARG A 195 -0.51 -5.68 32.65
C ARG A 195 0.35 -4.59 32.06
N LEU A 196 0.88 -4.84 30.87
CA LEU A 196 1.64 -3.90 30.06
C LEU A 196 0.88 -3.61 28.77
N GLY A 197 1.16 -2.44 28.19
CA GLY A 197 0.80 -2.05 26.84
C GLY A 197 2.04 -1.65 26.08
N VAL A 198 2.09 -1.92 24.78
CA VAL A 198 3.25 -1.64 23.95
C VAL A 198 2.78 -1.05 22.63
N GLU A 199 3.44 0.02 22.19
CA GLU A 199 3.23 0.64 20.90
C GLU A 199 4.55 0.82 20.17
N ALA A 200 4.52 0.88 18.84
CA ALA A 200 5.60 1.41 18.05
C ALA A 200 5.34 2.89 17.74
N THR A 201 6.41 3.67 17.68
CA THR A 201 6.30 5.11 17.39
C THR A 201 6.17 5.40 15.90
N ASP A 202 6.51 4.43 15.03
CA ASP A 202 6.46 4.59 13.58
C ASP A 202 6.48 3.23 12.86
N PHE A 203 6.27 3.26 11.55
CA PHE A 203 6.54 2.16 10.63
C PHE A 203 8.04 1.97 10.38
N VAL A 204 8.39 0.83 9.78
CA VAL A 204 9.75 0.62 9.27
C VAL A 204 9.99 1.55 8.07
N ARG A 205 10.75 2.62 8.28
CA ARG A 205 11.14 3.57 7.22
C ARG A 205 12.37 3.09 6.45
N ASP A 206 13.37 2.60 7.18
CA ASP A 206 14.61 2.07 6.65
C ASP A 206 15.03 0.84 7.46
N PRO A 207 15.05 -0.37 6.87
CA PRO A 207 15.40 -1.59 7.60
C PRO A 207 16.87 -1.63 8.04
N ALA A 208 17.73 -0.77 7.49
CA ALA A 208 19.11 -0.63 7.97
C ALA A 208 19.19 0.10 9.32
N LYS A 209 18.19 0.94 9.63
CA LYS A 209 18.09 1.64 10.93
C LYS A 209 17.30 0.81 11.94
N TRP A 210 16.17 0.27 11.55
CA TRP A 210 15.32 -0.58 12.37
C TRP A 210 14.54 -1.56 11.48
N ALA A 211 14.68 -2.86 11.76
CA ALA A 211 14.02 -3.90 10.98
C ALA A 211 12.56 -4.18 11.40
N GLY A 212 12.00 -3.37 12.30
CA GLY A 212 10.62 -3.49 12.77
C GLY A 212 10.42 -4.51 13.89
N PHE A 213 11.48 -5.06 14.47
CA PHE A 213 11.42 -5.99 15.58
C PHE A 213 11.87 -5.33 16.88
N THR A 214 11.31 -5.81 17.99
CA THR A 214 11.79 -5.51 19.35
C THR A 214 11.76 -6.75 20.21
N ASP A 215 12.79 -6.95 21.02
CA ASP A 215 12.78 -7.89 22.12
C ASP A 215 12.43 -7.13 23.40
N LEU A 216 11.28 -7.43 23.99
CA LEU A 216 10.98 -6.97 25.33
C LEU A 216 11.61 -7.94 26.32
N VAL A 217 12.51 -7.43 27.16
CA VAL A 217 13.29 -8.21 28.10
C VAL A 217 12.82 -7.89 29.52
N LEU A 218 12.31 -8.90 30.19
CA LEU A 218 12.02 -8.90 31.63
C LEU A 218 13.25 -9.40 32.37
N ARG A 219 13.83 -8.57 33.23
CA ARG A 219 14.91 -8.93 34.16
C ARG A 219 14.39 -8.93 35.58
N VAL A 220 14.54 -10.06 36.28
CA VAL A 220 14.08 -10.23 37.65
C VAL A 220 15.29 -10.46 38.56
N ASP A 221 15.50 -9.55 39.53
CA ASP A 221 16.53 -9.66 40.54
C ASP A 221 15.97 -10.25 41.82
N ARG A 222 16.55 -11.36 42.26
CA ARG A 222 16.19 -12.07 43.48
C ARG A 222 17.48 -12.43 44.24
N ASP A 223 17.67 -11.87 45.42
CA ASP A 223 18.78 -12.20 46.33
C ASP A 223 20.16 -12.22 45.61
N GLY A 224 20.39 -11.27 44.71
CA GLY A 224 21.63 -11.14 43.94
C GLY A 224 21.70 -12.04 42.69
N VAL A 225 20.63 -12.81 42.39
CA VAL A 225 20.53 -13.62 41.16
C VAL A 225 19.56 -12.92 40.19
N THR A 226 20.07 -12.59 39.01
CA THR A 226 19.25 -12.04 37.92
C THR A 226 18.80 -13.16 36.97
N THR A 227 17.52 -13.24 36.70
CA THR A 227 16.94 -14.12 35.66
C THR A 227 16.34 -13.25 34.56
N GLU A 228 16.40 -13.73 33.33
CA GLU A 228 15.82 -13.04 32.17
C GLU A 228 14.79 -13.90 31.46
N ASP A 229 13.74 -13.25 30.99
CA ASP A 229 12.77 -13.78 30.05
C ASP A 229 12.47 -12.75 28.97
N ARG A 230 12.16 -13.18 27.74
CA ARG A 230 11.93 -12.27 26.63
C ARG A 230 10.78 -12.70 25.74
N VAL A 231 10.16 -11.72 25.09
CA VAL A 231 9.21 -11.93 24.00
C VAL A 231 9.55 -10.99 22.84
N ARG A 232 9.54 -11.52 21.63
CA ARG A 232 9.79 -10.73 20.41
C ARG A 232 8.48 -10.29 19.79
N LEU A 233 8.37 -8.98 19.54
CA LEU A 233 7.28 -8.35 18.80
C LEU A 233 7.76 -7.81 17.47
N ARG A 234 6.83 -7.63 16.54
CA ARG A 234 7.05 -6.90 15.29
C ARG A 234 6.01 -5.80 15.15
N VAL A 235 6.42 -4.64 14.62
CA VAL A 235 5.46 -3.61 14.21
C VAL A 235 4.62 -4.10 13.04
N ALA A 236 3.30 -3.87 13.11
CA ALA A 236 2.38 -4.18 12.04
C ALA A 236 2.79 -3.47 10.75
N PRO A 237 2.76 -4.13 9.59
CA PRO A 237 3.16 -3.53 8.33
C PRO A 237 2.14 -2.50 7.87
N LEU A 238 2.60 -1.50 7.11
CA LEU A 238 1.77 -0.65 6.28
C LEU A 238 1.26 -1.48 5.10
N VAL A 239 -0.07 -1.60 4.96
CA VAL A 239 -0.73 -2.37 3.89
C VAL A 239 -1.57 -1.43 3.03
N PHE A 240 -1.19 -1.26 1.75
CA PHE A 240 -1.96 -0.48 0.79
C PHE A 240 -3.28 -1.18 0.45
N GLN A 241 -4.35 -0.41 0.40
CA GLN A 241 -5.65 -0.89 -0.04
C GLN A 241 -5.63 -1.19 -1.55
N HIS A 242 -6.44 -2.16 -1.99
CA HIS A 242 -6.57 -2.54 -3.40
C HIS A 242 -7.97 -2.29 -3.94
N ASP A 243 -8.12 -2.23 -5.25
CA ASP A 243 -9.33 -1.80 -5.95
C ASP A 243 -10.55 -2.72 -5.81
N LEU A 244 -10.37 -3.94 -5.28
CA LEU A 244 -11.49 -4.82 -4.96
C LEU A 244 -12.14 -4.52 -3.60
N MET A 245 -11.51 -3.70 -2.76
CA MET A 245 -12.10 -3.23 -1.52
C MET A 245 -13.21 -2.22 -1.84
N PRO A 246 -14.42 -2.35 -1.25
CA PRO A 246 -15.53 -1.46 -1.57
C PRO A 246 -15.23 -0.01 -1.16
N ILE A 247 -15.59 0.93 -2.01
CA ILE A 247 -15.48 2.36 -1.71
C ILE A 247 -16.43 2.70 -0.58
N ARG A 248 -15.95 3.37 0.46
CA ARG A 248 -16.76 3.99 1.52
C ARG A 248 -17.04 5.47 1.24
N ARG A 249 -16.04 6.17 0.72
CA ARG A 249 -16.14 7.56 0.29
C ARG A 249 -15.33 7.76 -0.98
N MET A 250 -15.98 8.23 -2.04
CA MET A 250 -15.29 8.70 -3.24
C MET A 250 -14.92 10.16 -3.05
N MET A 251 -13.67 10.48 -3.32
CA MET A 251 -13.13 11.82 -3.23
C MET A 251 -12.95 12.45 -4.60
N THR A 252 -13.14 13.76 -4.68
CA THR A 252 -12.82 14.59 -5.84
C THR A 252 -12.38 15.97 -5.35
N ALA A 253 -11.63 16.70 -6.17
CA ALA A 253 -11.10 17.99 -5.78
C ALA A 253 -12.20 19.02 -5.47
N ASP A 254 -12.00 19.81 -4.41
CA ASP A 254 -12.58 21.13 -4.24
C ASP A 254 -11.52 22.16 -4.65
N HIS A 255 -11.82 22.90 -5.69
CA HIS A 255 -10.90 23.87 -6.28
C HIS A 255 -10.99 25.25 -5.62
N THR A 256 -12.03 25.47 -4.79
CA THR A 256 -12.32 26.78 -4.18
C THR A 256 -11.64 26.98 -2.84
N THR A 257 -11.25 25.88 -2.20
CA THR A 257 -10.58 25.86 -0.91
C THR A 257 -9.25 25.12 -1.05
N GLY A 258 -8.19 25.62 -0.44
CA GLY A 258 -6.88 24.99 -0.42
C GLY A 258 -6.40 24.64 0.99
N PRO A 259 -5.24 23.99 1.12
CA PRO A 259 -4.66 23.65 2.42
C PRO A 259 -4.48 24.85 3.33
N ALA A 260 -4.07 26.00 2.78
CA ALA A 260 -3.81 27.21 3.57
C ALA A 260 -5.06 27.77 4.27
N GLU A 261 -6.25 27.62 3.66
CA GLU A 261 -7.52 28.00 4.29
C GLU A 261 -7.84 27.09 5.47
N LEU A 262 -7.65 25.78 5.34
CA LEU A 262 -7.86 24.81 6.42
C LEU A 262 -6.89 25.05 7.57
N GLU A 263 -5.63 25.31 7.27
CA GLU A 263 -4.58 25.59 8.25
C GLU A 263 -4.85 26.88 9.04
N ARG A 264 -5.54 27.85 8.46
CA ARG A 264 -6.02 29.04 9.17
C ARG A 264 -7.29 28.82 9.99
N GLY A 265 -7.83 27.59 10.01
CA GLY A 265 -9.02 27.24 10.77
C GLY A 265 -10.33 27.65 10.08
N THR A 266 -10.32 27.85 8.76
CA THR A 266 -11.56 28.09 8.01
C THR A 266 -12.46 26.86 8.15
N PRO A 267 -13.71 27.02 8.63
CA PRO A 267 -14.65 25.91 8.71
C PRO A 267 -14.87 25.26 7.35
N TYR A 268 -14.80 23.96 7.29
CA TYR A 268 -14.93 23.20 6.05
C TYR A 268 -15.81 21.98 6.24
N ASP A 269 -16.81 21.83 5.36
CA ASP A 269 -17.66 20.65 5.28
C ASP A 269 -17.35 19.86 3.99
N PRO A 270 -16.66 18.73 4.07
CA PRO A 270 -16.33 17.93 2.90
C PRO A 270 -17.56 17.28 2.23
N ALA A 271 -18.72 17.26 2.88
CA ALA A 271 -19.98 16.78 2.31
C ALA A 271 -20.78 17.87 1.60
N ALA A 272 -20.44 19.14 1.79
CA ALA A 272 -21.07 20.24 1.10
C ALA A 272 -20.91 20.11 -0.43
N ARG A 273 -21.85 20.66 -1.17
CA ARG A 273 -21.74 20.69 -2.64
C ARG A 273 -20.97 21.95 -3.06
N PRO A 274 -19.70 21.86 -3.43
CA PRO A 274 -18.97 23.03 -3.91
C PRO A 274 -19.59 23.52 -5.23
N ARG A 275 -19.47 24.80 -5.48
CA ARG A 275 -19.82 25.37 -6.78
C ARG A 275 -18.80 24.88 -7.81
N PRO A 276 -19.23 24.28 -8.93
CA PRO A 276 -18.31 23.93 -10.02
C PRO A 276 -17.61 25.18 -10.55
N VAL A 277 -16.28 25.14 -10.66
CA VAL A 277 -15.46 26.26 -11.15
C VAL A 277 -14.57 25.88 -12.31
N LYS A 278 -14.43 24.55 -12.58
CA LYS A 278 -13.68 24.04 -13.73
C LYS A 278 -14.62 23.63 -14.86
N PRO A 279 -14.19 23.75 -16.14
CA PRO A 279 -14.96 23.21 -17.27
C PRO A 279 -15.28 21.72 -17.05
N GLY A 280 -16.48 21.26 -17.40
CA GLY A 280 -16.90 19.86 -17.28
C GLY A 280 -17.10 19.32 -15.86
N GLU A 281 -16.77 20.08 -14.81
CA GLU A 281 -16.83 19.61 -13.42
C GLU A 281 -18.24 19.17 -12.98
N ALA A 282 -19.26 19.87 -13.42
CA ALA A 282 -20.64 19.55 -13.06
C ALA A 282 -21.08 18.21 -13.64
N GLU A 283 -20.76 17.95 -14.91
CA GLU A 283 -21.02 16.72 -15.64
C GLU A 283 -20.26 15.54 -15.01
N PHE A 284 -18.98 15.74 -14.77
CA PHE A 284 -18.10 14.76 -14.12
C PHE A 284 -18.67 14.32 -12.76
N ARG A 285 -18.96 15.27 -11.87
CA ARG A 285 -19.51 14.98 -10.53
C ARG A 285 -20.89 14.32 -10.59
N ARG A 286 -21.74 14.70 -11.53
CA ARG A 286 -23.05 14.10 -11.75
C ARG A 286 -22.92 12.63 -12.15
N ASP A 287 -22.01 12.31 -13.07
CA ASP A 287 -21.83 10.96 -13.59
C ASP A 287 -21.11 10.05 -12.59
N LEU A 288 -20.18 10.57 -11.79
CA LEU A 288 -19.63 9.86 -10.63
C LEU A 288 -20.73 9.44 -9.65
N ARG A 289 -21.63 10.37 -9.26
CA ARG A 289 -22.76 10.05 -8.36
C ARG A 289 -23.64 8.95 -8.92
N ARG A 290 -24.01 9.04 -10.21
CA ARG A 290 -24.78 7.97 -10.87
C ARG A 290 -24.08 6.62 -10.83
N GLY A 291 -22.77 6.61 -11.01
CA GLY A 291 -21.98 5.39 -10.95
C GLY A 291 -21.93 4.79 -9.54
N LEU A 292 -21.80 5.62 -8.52
CA LEU A 292 -21.86 5.20 -7.11
C LEU A 292 -23.24 4.68 -6.72
N ASP A 293 -24.32 5.34 -7.17
CA ASP A 293 -25.70 4.89 -6.96
C ASP A 293 -25.92 3.50 -7.57
N ARG A 294 -25.45 3.27 -8.82
CA ARG A 294 -25.49 1.96 -9.48
C ARG A 294 -24.68 0.89 -8.75
N ALA A 295 -23.64 1.30 -8.05
CA ALA A 295 -22.81 0.43 -7.23
C ALA A 295 -23.43 0.12 -5.85
N GLY A 296 -24.58 0.73 -5.51
CA GLY A 296 -25.18 0.63 -4.20
C GLY A 296 -24.40 1.35 -3.10
N LEU A 297 -23.64 2.37 -3.47
CA LEU A 297 -22.79 3.15 -2.58
C LEU A 297 -23.36 4.56 -2.40
N PRO A 298 -24.28 4.78 -1.46
CA PRO A 298 -25.09 6.02 -1.35
C PRO A 298 -24.34 7.19 -0.72
N ALA A 299 -23.03 7.18 -0.66
CA ALA A 299 -22.28 8.24 -0.01
C ALA A 299 -22.22 9.51 -0.88
N PRO A 300 -22.37 10.70 -0.30
CA PRO A 300 -22.02 11.94 -0.97
C PRO A 300 -20.52 11.91 -1.33
N LEU A 301 -20.16 12.59 -2.45
CA LEU A 301 -18.76 12.81 -2.77
C LEU A 301 -18.09 13.56 -1.61
N PHE A 302 -16.89 13.12 -1.27
CA PHE A 302 -16.03 13.83 -0.34
C PHE A 302 -15.23 14.87 -1.14
N ASN A 303 -15.46 16.12 -0.88
CA ASN A 303 -14.75 17.21 -1.54
C ASN A 303 -13.43 17.44 -0.80
N TYR A 304 -12.33 17.26 -1.51
CA TYR A 304 -11.00 17.39 -0.95
C TYR A 304 -10.39 18.73 -1.37
N PRO A 305 -10.09 19.64 -0.43
CA PRO A 305 -9.54 20.96 -0.72
C PRO A 305 -8.17 20.88 -1.36
N THR A 306 -8.05 21.36 -2.58
CA THR A 306 -6.82 21.26 -3.37
C THR A 306 -6.23 22.60 -3.77
N GLY A 307 -6.99 23.71 -3.62
CA GLY A 307 -6.53 25.01 -4.07
C GLY A 307 -6.38 25.14 -5.59
N GLY A 308 -7.11 24.30 -6.35
CA GLY A 308 -7.07 24.33 -7.82
C GLY A 308 -6.41 23.13 -8.49
N ASP A 309 -5.72 22.28 -7.74
CA ASP A 309 -5.16 21.02 -8.23
C ASP A 309 -6.27 20.01 -8.49
N VAL A 310 -6.35 19.49 -9.71
CA VAL A 310 -7.41 18.55 -10.10
C VAL A 310 -7.05 17.07 -9.78
N TRP A 311 -5.76 16.77 -9.63
CA TRP A 311 -5.20 15.41 -9.60
C TRP A 311 -5.26 14.78 -8.20
N THR A 312 -6.46 14.51 -7.70
CA THR A 312 -6.66 13.97 -6.34
C THR A 312 -6.01 12.61 -6.09
N GLN A 313 -5.83 11.79 -7.12
CA GLN A 313 -5.16 10.49 -7.01
C GLN A 313 -3.67 10.62 -6.70
N ASP A 314 -3.07 11.73 -7.11
CA ASP A 314 -1.63 11.98 -6.95
C ASP A 314 -1.24 12.40 -5.53
N LEU A 315 -2.21 12.81 -4.71
CA LEU A 315 -1.95 13.48 -3.45
C LEU A 315 -1.61 12.51 -2.31
N PHE A 316 -2.23 11.34 -2.29
CA PHE A 316 -2.00 10.32 -1.26
C PHE A 316 -2.54 8.95 -1.68
N LYS A 317 -2.04 7.88 -1.01
CA LYS A 317 -2.58 6.52 -1.09
C LYS A 317 -3.18 6.10 0.24
N THR A 318 -4.28 5.34 0.19
CA THR A 318 -4.92 4.79 1.39
C THR A 318 -4.34 3.44 1.76
N ALA A 319 -4.08 3.26 3.05
CA ALA A 319 -3.48 2.07 3.62
C ALA A 319 -4.06 1.78 5.01
N TYR A 320 -3.55 0.76 5.68
CA TYR A 320 -3.88 0.44 7.07
C TYR A 320 -2.75 -0.36 7.72
N ALA A 321 -2.75 -0.38 9.05
CA ALA A 321 -2.04 -1.34 9.88
C ALA A 321 -3.04 -2.06 10.78
N SER A 322 -2.77 -3.31 11.16
CA SER A 322 -3.66 -4.05 12.06
C SER A 322 -2.94 -5.09 12.89
N ILE A 323 -3.50 -5.36 14.08
CA ILE A 323 -3.07 -6.42 15.00
C ILE A 323 -4.28 -7.29 15.39
N PRO A 324 -4.05 -8.51 15.91
CA PRO A 324 -5.12 -9.36 16.43
C PRO A 324 -5.88 -8.70 17.57
N ALA A 325 -7.18 -9.00 17.63
CA ALA A 325 -8.06 -8.65 18.75
C ALA A 325 -8.95 -9.85 19.13
N PRO A 326 -9.46 -9.91 20.37
CA PRO A 326 -10.24 -11.03 20.85
C PRO A 326 -11.41 -11.41 19.96
N GLY A 327 -11.66 -12.72 19.79
CA GLY A 327 -12.76 -13.25 18.99
C GLY A 327 -12.48 -13.27 17.49
N GLY A 328 -11.22 -13.39 17.07
CA GLY A 328 -10.81 -13.45 15.67
C GLY A 328 -11.00 -12.14 14.91
N ARG A 329 -11.11 -11.03 15.63
CA ARG A 329 -11.21 -9.67 15.08
C ARG A 329 -9.82 -9.07 14.87
N GLU A 330 -9.80 -7.96 14.20
CA GLU A 330 -8.61 -7.12 14.06
C GLU A 330 -8.87 -5.77 14.72
N HIS A 331 -7.85 -5.25 15.40
CA HIS A 331 -7.75 -3.84 15.74
C HIS A 331 -6.92 -3.14 14.67
N ARG A 332 -7.36 -1.97 14.17
CA ARG A 332 -6.84 -1.37 12.94
C ARG A 332 -6.71 0.14 13.08
N ILE A 333 -5.62 0.65 12.52
CA ILE A 333 -5.44 2.08 12.25
C ILE A 333 -5.42 2.27 10.73
N GLY A 334 -6.25 3.18 10.22
CA GLY A 334 -6.18 3.66 8.83
C GLY A 334 -4.93 4.52 8.63
N VAL A 335 -4.35 4.48 7.45
CA VAL A 335 -3.16 5.26 7.14
C VAL A 335 -3.33 5.97 5.80
N ILE A 336 -3.13 7.27 5.81
CA ILE A 336 -3.01 8.09 4.61
C ILE A 336 -1.52 8.29 4.34
N VAL A 337 -1.06 7.75 3.23
CA VAL A 337 0.34 7.85 2.81
C VAL A 337 0.46 8.98 1.81
N ARG A 338 0.99 10.12 2.27
CA ARG A 338 1.20 11.30 1.44
C ARG A 338 2.18 10.98 0.32
N SER A 339 1.93 11.52 -0.86
CA SER A 339 2.80 11.42 -2.03
C SER A 339 4.20 11.95 -1.72
N ALA A 340 5.22 11.31 -2.28
CA ALA A 340 6.62 11.76 -2.24
C ALA A 340 6.97 12.73 -3.39
N ASP A 341 5.95 13.35 -3.99
CA ASP A 341 6.07 14.26 -5.12
C ASP A 341 6.67 15.61 -4.69
N VAL A 342 7.97 15.76 -4.92
CA VAL A 342 8.71 17.02 -4.72
C VAL A 342 8.50 17.91 -5.94
N MET A 343 7.75 19.00 -5.77
CA MET A 343 7.33 19.86 -6.89
C MET A 343 8.48 20.72 -7.44
N PRO A 344 8.83 20.59 -8.74
CA PRO A 344 9.88 21.39 -9.34
C PRO A 344 9.60 22.89 -9.23
N GLY A 345 10.61 23.66 -8.85
CA GLY A 345 10.56 25.12 -8.82
C GLY A 345 9.73 25.75 -7.69
N THR A 346 8.94 24.97 -6.94
CA THR A 346 8.13 25.47 -5.80
C THR A 346 8.49 24.81 -4.47
N ALA A 347 9.15 23.66 -4.48
CA ALA A 347 9.59 22.97 -3.28
C ALA A 347 10.64 23.80 -2.51
N THR A 348 10.44 23.87 -1.20
CA THR A 348 11.40 24.46 -0.25
C THR A 348 11.67 23.47 0.88
N PRO A 349 12.71 23.64 1.68
CA PRO A 349 12.96 22.74 2.83
C PRO A 349 11.77 22.60 3.78
N ASP A 350 11.00 23.67 4.00
CA ASP A 350 9.82 23.68 4.87
C ASP A 350 8.57 23.09 4.17
N PHE A 351 8.47 23.22 2.84
CA PHE A 351 7.34 22.80 2.03
C PHE A 351 7.82 22.03 0.80
N PRO A 352 8.41 20.83 0.99
CA PRO A 352 9.03 20.09 -0.10
C PRO A 352 8.04 19.39 -1.03
N LEU A 353 6.87 18.97 -0.49
CA LEU A 353 5.94 18.12 -1.20
C LEU A 353 4.77 18.93 -1.76
N ARG A 354 4.10 18.36 -2.78
CA ARG A 354 2.93 18.92 -3.46
C ARG A 354 1.92 19.48 -2.46
N ASP A 355 1.62 20.76 -2.54
CA ASP A 355 0.88 21.51 -1.51
C ASP A 355 -0.51 20.94 -1.24
N ALA A 356 -1.28 20.62 -2.29
CA ALA A 356 -2.63 20.07 -2.17
C ALA A 356 -2.72 18.82 -1.26
N SER A 357 -1.65 18.04 -1.15
CA SER A 357 -1.60 16.84 -0.30
C SER A 357 -1.64 17.14 1.21
N ARG A 358 -1.33 18.39 1.63
CA ARG A 358 -1.35 18.82 3.03
C ARG A 358 -2.74 18.80 3.67
N SER A 359 -3.80 18.97 2.86
CA SER A 359 -5.18 18.90 3.37
C SER A 359 -5.50 17.58 4.08
N ALA A 360 -4.73 16.52 3.85
CA ALA A 360 -4.87 15.24 4.54
C ALA A 360 -4.66 15.36 6.06
N PHE A 361 -3.72 16.20 6.50
CA PHE A 361 -3.47 16.41 7.94
C PHE A 361 -4.65 17.08 8.64
N ALA A 362 -5.32 18.02 7.98
CA ALA A 362 -6.46 18.73 8.56
C ALA A 362 -7.78 17.92 8.50
N LEU A 363 -7.97 17.10 7.46
CA LEU A 363 -9.26 16.48 7.19
C LEU A 363 -9.31 14.98 7.47
N LEU A 364 -8.20 14.27 7.28
CA LEU A 364 -8.18 12.81 7.32
C LEU A 364 -7.50 12.25 8.56
N ARG A 365 -6.53 12.98 9.14
CA ARG A 365 -5.93 12.63 10.42
C ARG A 365 -6.94 12.79 11.55
N GLY A 366 -6.96 11.83 12.46
CA GLY A 366 -7.84 11.85 13.63
C GLY A 366 -8.07 10.44 14.16
N PRO A 367 -9.14 10.22 14.93
CA PRO A 367 -9.40 8.93 15.55
C PRO A 367 -9.33 7.76 14.56
N GLY A 368 -8.45 6.82 14.86
CA GLY A 368 -8.22 5.62 14.07
C GLY A 368 -7.64 5.87 12.68
N THR A 369 -7.06 7.06 12.40
CA THR A 369 -6.42 7.35 11.11
C THR A 369 -5.22 8.27 11.25
N GLY A 370 -4.04 7.76 10.90
CA GLY A 370 -2.80 8.53 10.81
C GLY A 370 -2.51 9.05 9.40
N VAL A 371 -1.67 10.07 9.30
CA VAL A 371 -1.12 10.58 8.04
C VAL A 371 0.40 10.53 8.11
N ILE A 372 1.02 9.86 7.16
CA ILE A 372 2.48 9.74 7.09
C ILE A 372 3.01 10.30 5.78
N GLN A 373 4.27 10.71 5.79
CA GLN A 373 5.03 11.08 4.60
C GLN A 373 6.41 10.43 4.62
N GLN A 374 6.97 10.21 3.44
CA GLN A 374 8.34 9.74 3.26
C GLN A 374 8.87 10.24 1.93
N TYR A 375 9.97 10.98 1.95
CA TYR A 375 10.66 11.48 0.77
C TYR A 375 12.15 11.65 1.07
N ASP A 376 12.97 11.83 0.03
CA ASP A 376 14.39 12.15 0.18
C ASP A 376 14.59 13.68 0.18
N PRO A 377 14.99 14.29 1.31
CA PRO A 377 15.22 15.74 1.38
C PRO A 377 16.27 16.24 0.39
N GLY A 378 17.20 15.39 -0.06
CA GLY A 378 18.21 15.75 -1.06
C GLY A 378 17.64 16.08 -2.45
N ARG A 379 16.36 15.78 -2.69
CA ARG A 379 15.66 16.12 -3.93
C ARG A 379 15.14 17.55 -3.97
N VAL A 380 14.98 18.20 -2.82
CA VAL A 380 14.45 19.55 -2.73
C VAL A 380 15.41 20.52 -3.39
N GLY A 381 14.92 21.24 -4.41
CA GLY A 381 15.74 22.20 -5.18
C GLY A 381 16.75 21.56 -6.13
N SER A 382 16.75 20.24 -6.28
CA SER A 382 17.59 19.56 -7.28
C SER A 382 16.91 19.53 -8.65
N ASP A 383 17.72 19.51 -9.73
CA ASP A 383 17.21 19.32 -11.10
C ASP A 383 16.54 17.96 -11.28
N ASP A 384 16.85 17.01 -10.44
CA ASP A 384 16.24 15.67 -10.45
C ASP A 384 14.74 15.70 -10.14
N SER A 385 14.22 16.71 -9.44
CA SER A 385 12.79 16.89 -9.20
C SER A 385 11.97 16.96 -10.50
N LEU A 386 12.53 17.47 -11.59
CA LEU A 386 11.91 17.51 -12.91
C LEU A 386 11.63 16.11 -13.48
N TYR A 387 12.42 15.09 -13.09
CA TYR A 387 12.28 13.72 -13.58
C TYR A 387 11.46 12.86 -12.66
N TYR A 388 11.56 13.10 -11.35
CA TYR A 388 11.06 12.20 -10.32
C TYR A 388 9.72 12.61 -9.71
N GLY A 389 9.36 13.89 -9.79
CA GLY A 389 8.15 14.40 -9.16
C GLY A 389 6.94 13.57 -9.56
N SER A 390 6.66 13.46 -10.84
CA SER A 390 5.53 12.72 -11.38
C SER A 390 5.57 11.23 -11.00
N PHE A 391 6.70 10.55 -11.14
CA PHE A 391 6.82 9.13 -10.75
C PHE A 391 6.58 8.88 -9.26
N SER A 392 6.78 9.88 -8.40
CA SER A 392 6.53 9.81 -6.97
C SER A 392 5.08 10.12 -6.59
N SER A 393 4.27 10.60 -7.52
CA SER A 393 2.83 10.81 -7.35
C SER A 393 2.10 9.49 -7.12
N THR A 394 1.09 9.49 -6.25
CA THR A 394 0.44 8.23 -5.85
C THR A 394 -0.50 7.66 -6.90
N GLY A 395 -0.83 8.37 -7.97
CA GLY A 395 -1.41 7.82 -9.20
C GLY A 395 -0.57 6.72 -9.82
N ASN A 396 0.76 6.85 -9.69
CA ASN A 396 1.72 5.84 -10.15
C ASN A 396 1.75 4.55 -9.31
N PHE A 397 1.02 4.45 -8.20
CA PHE A 397 1.05 3.27 -7.32
C PHE A 397 -0.28 2.54 -7.33
N GLY A 398 -0.31 1.34 -7.90
CA GLY A 398 -1.42 0.40 -7.84
C GLY A 398 -1.16 -0.73 -6.83
N THR A 399 -2.19 -1.52 -6.55
CA THR A 399 -2.07 -2.72 -5.72
C THR A 399 -2.73 -3.88 -6.45
N LEU A 400 -1.93 -4.87 -6.89
CA LEU A 400 -2.47 -6.14 -7.35
C LEU A 400 -3.30 -6.74 -6.22
N PRO A 401 -4.57 -7.07 -6.45
CA PRO A 401 -5.39 -7.68 -5.40
C PRO A 401 -4.85 -9.06 -4.98
N PRO A 402 -5.33 -9.65 -3.88
CA PRO A 402 -4.86 -10.94 -3.39
C PRO A 402 -4.82 -12.04 -4.45
N TYR A 403 -3.75 -12.85 -4.45
CA TYR A 403 -3.56 -13.97 -5.41
C TYR A 403 -2.58 -15.01 -4.87
N THR A 404 -2.48 -16.15 -5.59
CA THR A 404 -1.46 -17.17 -5.36
C THR A 404 -0.61 -17.34 -6.62
N TRP A 405 0.70 -17.43 -6.47
CA TRP A 405 1.63 -17.64 -7.57
C TRP A 405 2.80 -18.53 -7.16
N ARG A 406 3.11 -19.58 -7.94
CA ARG A 406 4.19 -20.54 -7.67
C ARG A 406 4.15 -21.15 -6.27
N GLY A 407 2.94 -21.43 -5.76
CA GLY A 407 2.74 -21.98 -4.41
C GLY A 407 2.82 -20.95 -3.30
N HIS A 408 3.25 -19.74 -3.58
CA HIS A 408 3.28 -18.65 -2.61
C HIS A 408 1.98 -17.84 -2.64
N ARG A 409 1.40 -17.57 -1.49
CA ARG A 409 0.18 -16.80 -1.33
C ARG A 409 0.51 -15.33 -1.01
N TYR A 410 -0.18 -14.41 -1.66
CA TYR A 410 -0.12 -12.96 -1.42
C TYR A 410 -1.50 -12.47 -0.95
N PRO A 411 -1.86 -12.60 0.34
CA PRO A 411 -3.22 -12.38 0.83
C PRO A 411 -3.65 -10.91 0.85
N VAL A 412 -2.69 -10.00 0.91
CA VAL A 412 -2.92 -8.55 0.79
C VAL A 412 -2.46 -8.01 -0.56
N GLY A 413 -2.15 -8.91 -1.50
CA GLY A 413 -1.66 -8.56 -2.82
C GLY A 413 -0.22 -8.00 -2.83
N ARG A 414 0.13 -7.26 -3.88
CA ARG A 414 1.45 -6.63 -4.02
C ARG A 414 1.31 -5.24 -4.61
N ILE A 415 2.14 -4.32 -4.15
CA ILE A 415 2.24 -2.99 -4.74
C ILE A 415 2.85 -3.12 -6.13
N VAL A 416 2.33 -2.38 -7.11
CA VAL A 416 2.89 -2.23 -8.45
C VAL A 416 3.03 -0.75 -8.75
N TYR A 417 4.15 -0.34 -9.31
CA TYR A 417 4.40 1.04 -9.68
C TYR A 417 5.20 1.16 -10.98
N GLY A 418 5.07 2.29 -11.64
CA GLY A 418 5.80 2.61 -12.85
C GLY A 418 7.14 3.27 -12.58
N GLY A 419 8.09 3.04 -13.47
CA GLY A 419 9.42 3.63 -13.47
C GLY A 419 10.49 2.65 -13.91
N THR A 420 11.64 3.19 -14.32
CA THR A 420 12.84 2.41 -14.62
C THR A 420 13.91 2.67 -13.57
N ALA A 421 14.98 1.88 -13.57
CA ALA A 421 16.14 2.18 -12.76
C ALA A 421 16.79 3.50 -13.23
N GLY A 422 17.10 4.40 -12.31
CA GLY A 422 17.71 5.70 -12.61
C GLY A 422 16.76 6.87 -12.41
N LYS A 423 16.71 7.81 -13.36
CA LYS A 423 15.98 9.06 -13.22
C LYS A 423 14.46 8.94 -13.38
N GLU A 424 13.97 7.99 -14.17
CA GLU A 424 12.55 7.73 -14.35
C GLU A 424 12.06 6.71 -13.31
N SER A 425 12.08 7.10 -12.04
CA SER A 425 11.65 6.23 -10.93
C SER A 425 11.08 7.03 -9.77
N PRO A 426 10.20 6.44 -8.96
CA PRO A 426 9.76 7.05 -7.72
C PRO A 426 10.91 7.32 -6.75
N ASP A 427 10.63 8.12 -5.74
CA ASP A 427 11.54 8.38 -4.62
C ASP A 427 12.04 7.07 -4.00
N VAL A 428 13.38 6.95 -3.91
CA VAL A 428 14.02 5.71 -3.42
C VAL A 428 13.76 5.48 -1.95
N SER A 429 13.66 6.54 -1.13
CA SER A 429 13.33 6.40 0.29
C SER A 429 11.88 5.95 0.48
N PHE A 430 10.96 6.44 -0.35
CA PHE A 430 9.56 6.02 -0.36
C PHE A 430 9.42 4.54 -0.75
N THR A 431 10.00 4.13 -1.87
CA THR A 431 9.95 2.72 -2.31
C THR A 431 10.68 1.78 -1.35
N ARG A 432 11.75 2.23 -0.68
CA ARG A 432 12.44 1.50 0.38
C ARG A 432 11.52 1.27 1.58
N MET A 433 10.81 2.30 2.05
CA MET A 433 9.81 2.18 3.11
C MET A 433 8.74 1.15 2.73
N LEU A 434 8.19 1.19 1.51
CA LEU A 434 7.20 0.22 1.06
C LEU A 434 7.75 -1.22 1.03
N ALA A 435 8.98 -1.41 0.56
CA ALA A 435 9.64 -2.71 0.51
C ALA A 435 9.94 -3.27 1.91
N ALA A 436 10.28 -2.39 2.86
CA ALA A 436 10.61 -2.74 4.25
C ALA A 436 9.43 -3.37 5.01
N GLN A 437 8.19 -3.12 4.59
CA GLN A 437 7.01 -3.73 5.20
C GLN A 437 6.97 -5.26 5.03
N GLY A 438 7.54 -5.79 3.92
CA GLY A 438 7.82 -7.21 3.71
C GLY A 438 6.64 -8.06 3.20
N TYR A 439 5.40 -7.54 3.20
CA TYR A 439 4.20 -8.29 2.78
C TYR A 439 3.75 -7.97 1.36
N GLN A 440 3.59 -6.70 1.02
CA GLN A 440 3.23 -6.26 -0.32
C GLN A 440 4.47 -5.88 -1.13
N ARG A 441 5.42 -6.81 -1.31
CA ARG A 441 6.68 -6.52 -2.01
C ARG A 441 6.43 -5.80 -3.33
N PRO A 442 6.94 -4.56 -3.50
CA PRO A 442 6.71 -3.78 -4.70
C PRO A 442 7.23 -4.44 -5.97
N LEU A 443 6.50 -4.24 -7.06
CA LEU A 443 6.86 -4.60 -8.43
C LEU A 443 7.00 -3.34 -9.26
N ALA A 444 8.17 -3.10 -9.81
CA ALA A 444 8.37 -2.04 -10.79
C ALA A 444 8.07 -2.55 -12.21
N VAL A 445 7.37 -1.74 -12.99
CA VAL A 445 7.19 -1.93 -14.43
C VAL A 445 7.66 -0.68 -15.17
N ASP A 446 8.15 -0.85 -16.40
CA ASP A 446 8.62 0.28 -17.18
C ASP A 446 7.46 1.13 -17.70
N THR A 447 7.39 2.36 -17.24
CA THR A 447 6.44 3.40 -17.70
C THR A 447 7.14 4.64 -18.22
N SER A 448 8.45 4.58 -18.48
CA SER A 448 9.25 5.72 -18.97
C SER A 448 8.84 6.23 -20.36
N TRP A 449 8.04 5.45 -21.06
CA TRP A 449 7.44 5.79 -22.36
C TRP A 449 6.18 6.68 -22.26
N LEU A 450 5.58 6.81 -21.08
CA LEU A 450 4.42 7.67 -20.82
C LEU A 450 4.84 9.08 -20.46
N GLY A 451 4.05 10.06 -20.84
CA GLY A 451 4.29 11.48 -20.54
C GLY A 451 4.29 11.75 -19.04
N VAL A 452 3.25 11.29 -18.33
CA VAL A 452 3.14 11.35 -16.87
C VAL A 452 3.97 10.25 -16.21
N GLY A 453 3.98 9.06 -16.79
CA GLY A 453 4.76 7.92 -16.32
C GLY A 453 4.03 7.05 -15.28
N HIS A 454 2.71 7.17 -15.18
CA HIS A 454 1.91 6.46 -14.18
C HIS A 454 1.40 5.13 -14.69
N ILE A 455 1.32 4.14 -13.78
CA ILE A 455 0.78 2.83 -14.09
C ILE A 455 -0.72 2.86 -14.36
N ASP A 456 -1.45 3.76 -13.75
CA ASP A 456 -2.91 3.89 -13.88
C ASP A 456 -3.36 4.40 -15.26
N GLU A 457 -2.45 4.98 -16.06
CA GLU A 457 -2.75 5.38 -17.43
C GLU A 457 -3.14 4.20 -18.34
N PHE A 458 -2.71 2.96 -18.00
CA PHE A 458 -2.98 1.80 -18.84
C PHE A 458 -3.40 0.53 -18.09
N LEU A 459 -3.41 0.53 -16.76
CA LEU A 459 -3.65 -0.65 -15.93
C LEU A 459 -4.55 -0.35 -14.74
N SER A 460 -5.61 -1.13 -14.57
CA SER A 460 -6.45 -1.15 -13.36
C SER A 460 -6.94 -2.57 -13.05
N PHE A 461 -7.64 -2.76 -11.93
CA PHE A 461 -8.10 -4.08 -11.49
C PHE A 461 -9.59 -4.06 -11.16
N VAL A 462 -10.32 -5.10 -11.61
CA VAL A 462 -11.76 -5.23 -11.34
C VAL A 462 -12.11 -6.63 -10.85
N PRO A 463 -13.17 -6.79 -10.05
CA PRO A 463 -13.67 -8.10 -9.65
C PRO A 463 -14.03 -8.94 -10.89
N ALA A 464 -13.75 -10.26 -10.82
CA ALA A 464 -14.10 -11.19 -11.89
C ALA A 464 -14.43 -12.58 -11.32
N ARG A 465 -15.27 -13.33 -12.08
CA ARG A 465 -15.68 -14.69 -11.72
C ARG A 465 -14.65 -15.71 -12.24
N ASN A 466 -13.47 -15.70 -11.66
CA ASN A 466 -12.40 -16.66 -11.96
C ASN A 466 -11.72 -17.12 -10.65
N ASP A 467 -10.73 -17.98 -10.75
CA ASP A 467 -10.01 -18.54 -9.59
C ASP A 467 -9.19 -17.49 -8.78
N ARG A 468 -8.86 -16.33 -9.37
CA ARG A 468 -8.25 -15.20 -8.66
C ARG A 468 -9.26 -14.25 -8.02
N GLY A 469 -10.52 -14.27 -8.48
CA GLY A 469 -11.54 -13.31 -8.07
C GLY A 469 -11.43 -11.94 -8.76
N TRP A 470 -10.47 -11.75 -9.70
CA TRP A 470 -10.23 -10.49 -10.38
C TRP A 470 -9.51 -10.65 -11.73
N VAL A 471 -9.57 -9.59 -12.52
CA VAL A 471 -8.78 -9.41 -13.74
C VAL A 471 -8.15 -8.04 -13.78
N ALA A 472 -7.06 -7.90 -14.52
CA ALA A 472 -6.50 -6.63 -14.92
C ALA A 472 -7.25 -6.09 -16.15
N VAL A 473 -7.64 -4.84 -16.13
CA VAL A 473 -8.12 -4.07 -17.29
C VAL A 473 -6.92 -3.33 -17.85
N VAL A 474 -6.60 -3.60 -19.11
CA VAL A 474 -5.38 -3.09 -19.75
C VAL A 474 -5.73 -2.40 -21.06
N ALA A 475 -5.18 -1.21 -21.26
CA ALA A 475 -5.29 -0.46 -22.52
C ALA A 475 -4.67 -1.27 -23.66
N ASP A 476 -5.37 -1.36 -24.80
CA ASP A 476 -4.89 -2.03 -26.02
C ASP A 476 -4.94 -1.06 -27.21
N PRO A 477 -3.81 -0.39 -27.51
CA PRO A 477 -3.75 0.54 -28.65
C PRO A 477 -3.88 -0.19 -30.00
N GLY A 478 -3.50 -1.49 -30.07
CA GLY A 478 -3.72 -2.30 -31.23
C GLY A 478 -5.22 -2.60 -31.49
N LEU A 479 -6.00 -2.82 -30.43
CA LEU A 479 -7.45 -2.98 -30.53
C LEU A 479 -8.11 -1.66 -30.97
N GLY A 480 -7.71 -0.53 -30.37
CA GLY A 480 -8.20 0.79 -30.79
C GLY A 480 -7.98 1.04 -32.28
N ARG A 481 -6.76 0.80 -32.76
CA ARG A 481 -6.44 0.93 -34.18
C ARG A 481 -7.27 0.01 -35.07
N ARG A 482 -7.44 -1.28 -34.74
CA ARG A 482 -8.28 -2.22 -35.52
C ARG A 482 -9.73 -1.76 -35.63
N LEU A 483 -10.33 -1.22 -34.55
CA LEU A 483 -11.69 -0.69 -34.60
C LEU A 483 -11.81 0.50 -35.59
N LEU A 484 -10.80 1.35 -35.68
CA LEU A 484 -10.77 2.44 -36.68
C LEU A 484 -10.58 1.88 -38.11
N GLU A 485 -9.73 0.88 -38.30
CA GLU A 485 -9.54 0.19 -39.57
C GLU A 485 -10.84 -0.50 -40.07
N GLU A 486 -11.61 -1.11 -39.15
CA GLU A 486 -12.92 -1.67 -39.45
C GLU A 486 -13.92 -0.60 -39.92
N LEU A 487 -13.90 0.58 -39.34
CA LEU A 487 -14.75 1.70 -39.81
C LEU A 487 -14.37 2.16 -41.21
N VAL A 488 -13.08 2.27 -41.52
CA VAL A 488 -12.61 2.60 -42.87
C VAL A 488 -13.04 1.53 -43.89
N ALA A 489 -12.91 0.25 -43.54
CA ALA A 489 -13.34 -0.85 -44.38
C ALA A 489 -14.87 -0.86 -44.66
N GLN A 490 -15.64 -0.26 -43.75
CA GLN A 490 -17.09 -0.04 -43.91
C GLN A 490 -17.43 1.24 -44.71
N GLY A 491 -16.46 1.93 -45.28
CA GLY A 491 -16.65 3.19 -46.01
C GLY A 491 -16.88 4.42 -45.13
N ARG A 492 -16.54 4.33 -43.84
CA ARG A 492 -16.78 5.39 -42.86
C ARG A 492 -15.48 6.12 -42.44
N GLY A 493 -14.49 6.12 -43.31
CA GLY A 493 -13.20 6.75 -43.05
C GLY A 493 -13.24 8.27 -42.92
N ASP A 494 -14.23 8.94 -43.54
CA ASP A 494 -14.38 10.38 -43.51
C ASP A 494 -15.17 10.91 -42.30
N GLU A 495 -15.67 10.02 -41.44
CA GLU A 495 -16.33 10.43 -40.22
C GLU A 495 -15.35 11.07 -39.21
N PRO A 496 -15.79 12.06 -38.41
CA PRO A 496 -14.95 12.60 -37.36
C PRO A 496 -14.46 11.52 -36.40
N LEU A 497 -13.22 11.62 -35.97
CA LEU A 497 -12.65 10.71 -34.96
C LEU A 497 -13.30 10.94 -33.58
N VAL A 498 -13.53 12.20 -33.21
CA VAL A 498 -14.07 12.59 -31.91
C VAL A 498 -15.55 12.97 -32.08
N HIS A 499 -16.41 12.42 -31.25
CA HIS A 499 -17.84 12.66 -31.27
C HIS A 499 -18.39 13.31 -29.98
N GLY A 500 -19.23 14.33 -30.17
CA GLY A 500 -19.95 14.97 -29.04
C GLY A 500 -19.13 16.03 -28.30
N ILE A 501 -17.96 16.36 -28.82
CA ILE A 501 -17.08 17.44 -28.34
C ILE A 501 -17.07 18.55 -29.37
N ALA A 502 -17.08 19.78 -28.91
CA ALA A 502 -17.00 20.93 -29.83
C ALA A 502 -15.61 20.99 -30.51
N PRO A 503 -15.54 21.40 -31.79
CA PRO A 503 -14.27 21.46 -32.50
C PRO A 503 -13.19 22.30 -31.81
N GLY A 504 -13.56 23.33 -31.08
CA GLY A 504 -12.62 24.17 -30.30
C GLY A 504 -12.07 23.51 -29.04
N ASP A 505 -12.65 22.37 -28.62
CA ASP A 505 -12.27 21.64 -27.41
C ASP A 505 -11.53 20.32 -27.77
N THR A 506 -11.00 20.21 -28.99
CA THR A 506 -10.21 19.05 -29.45
C THR A 506 -8.84 19.52 -29.94
N GLU A 507 -7.82 18.68 -29.83
CA GLU A 507 -6.47 18.99 -30.30
C GLU A 507 -6.41 19.14 -31.83
N ASP A 508 -7.17 18.31 -32.56
CA ASP A 508 -7.20 18.26 -34.03
C ASP A 508 -8.63 18.43 -34.56
N PRO A 509 -9.17 19.64 -34.63
CA PRO A 509 -10.49 19.89 -35.17
C PRO A 509 -10.66 19.33 -36.57
N GLY A 510 -11.65 18.45 -36.79
CA GLY A 510 -11.92 17.84 -38.09
C GLY A 510 -11.04 16.64 -38.45
N LEU A 511 -10.23 16.13 -37.54
CA LEU A 511 -9.53 14.86 -37.76
C LEU A 511 -10.53 13.72 -38.01
N THR A 512 -10.41 13.07 -39.17
CA THR A 512 -11.29 11.94 -39.54
C THR A 512 -10.68 10.61 -39.09
N VAL A 513 -11.50 9.56 -39.08
CA VAL A 513 -11.06 8.19 -38.77
C VAL A 513 -9.89 7.76 -39.67
N ALA A 514 -10.02 7.95 -41.00
CA ALA A 514 -8.94 7.65 -41.93
C ALA A 514 -7.72 8.58 -41.75
N GLY A 515 -7.97 9.82 -41.38
CA GLY A 515 -6.91 10.78 -41.02
C GLY A 515 -6.11 10.32 -39.80
N ALA A 516 -6.77 9.88 -38.76
CA ALA A 516 -6.15 9.35 -37.55
C ALA A 516 -5.23 8.15 -37.84
N LEU A 517 -5.65 7.23 -38.67
CA LEU A 517 -4.84 6.06 -39.06
C LEU A 517 -3.56 6.42 -39.84
N ARG A 518 -3.54 7.60 -40.50
CA ARG A 518 -2.40 8.12 -41.26
C ARG A 518 -1.56 9.14 -40.48
N LYS A 519 -2.08 9.69 -39.38
CA LYS A 519 -1.38 10.70 -38.58
C LYS A 519 -0.11 10.10 -37.96
N PRO A 520 1.10 10.67 -38.26
CA PRO A 520 2.36 10.06 -37.80
C PRO A 520 2.47 9.96 -36.27
N SER A 521 2.01 10.97 -35.51
CA SER A 521 2.05 10.94 -34.03
C SER A 521 1.19 9.80 -33.46
N LEU A 522 0.00 9.55 -34.01
CA LEU A 522 -0.87 8.44 -33.56
C LEU A 522 -0.31 7.07 -33.98
N THR A 523 0.33 6.97 -35.14
CA THR A 523 0.96 5.72 -35.59
C THR A 523 2.16 5.37 -34.72
N ARG A 524 3.06 6.31 -34.46
CA ARG A 524 4.20 6.11 -33.56
C ARG A 524 3.77 5.93 -32.10
N GLY A 525 2.82 6.75 -31.63
CA GLY A 525 2.27 6.64 -30.29
C GLY A 525 1.66 5.28 -30.01
N THR A 526 0.89 4.73 -30.96
CA THR A 526 0.36 3.36 -30.89
C THR A 526 1.48 2.32 -30.74
N GLU A 527 2.56 2.43 -31.52
CA GLU A 527 3.66 1.46 -31.49
C GLU A 527 4.48 1.56 -30.20
N ILE A 528 4.77 2.77 -29.69
CA ILE A 528 5.46 3.00 -28.42
C ILE A 528 4.64 2.42 -27.28
N ALA A 529 3.35 2.80 -27.19
CA ALA A 529 2.45 2.31 -26.16
C ALA A 529 2.30 0.78 -26.16
N ARG A 530 2.15 0.16 -27.35
CA ARG A 530 2.07 -1.29 -27.49
C ARG A 530 3.31 -1.98 -26.93
N LYS A 531 4.52 -1.51 -27.28
CA LYS A 531 5.78 -2.07 -26.77
C LYS A 531 5.91 -1.92 -25.26
N GLY A 532 5.57 -0.75 -24.73
CA GLY A 532 5.62 -0.47 -23.31
C GLY A 532 4.65 -1.33 -22.50
N ILE A 533 3.38 -1.40 -22.93
CA ILE A 533 2.35 -2.25 -22.29
C ILE A 533 2.74 -3.72 -22.36
N ASP A 534 3.20 -4.21 -23.51
CA ASP A 534 3.65 -5.61 -23.65
C ASP A 534 4.85 -5.92 -22.73
N ALA A 535 5.78 -4.98 -22.54
CA ALA A 535 6.89 -5.11 -21.61
C ALA A 535 6.41 -5.18 -20.15
N ALA A 536 5.52 -4.27 -19.75
CA ALA A 536 4.90 -4.27 -18.42
C ALA A 536 4.15 -5.60 -18.13
N LEU A 537 3.35 -6.07 -19.08
CA LEU A 537 2.63 -7.35 -18.96
C LEU A 537 3.57 -8.55 -18.87
N ARG A 538 4.70 -8.57 -19.60
CA ARG A 538 5.71 -9.61 -19.44
C ARG A 538 6.26 -9.64 -18.01
N THR A 539 6.62 -8.49 -17.45
CA THR A 539 7.10 -8.37 -16.06
C THR A 539 6.05 -8.90 -15.07
N LEU A 540 4.78 -8.50 -15.22
CA LEU A 540 3.69 -8.94 -14.36
C LEU A 540 3.39 -10.45 -14.52
N LYS A 541 3.50 -10.99 -15.73
CA LYS A 541 3.37 -12.43 -15.99
C LYS A 541 4.48 -13.23 -15.28
N GLU A 542 5.70 -12.78 -15.36
CA GLU A 542 6.86 -13.46 -14.78
C GLU A 542 6.89 -13.36 -13.24
N GLN A 543 6.53 -12.21 -12.68
CA GLN A 543 6.67 -11.92 -11.25
C GLN A 543 5.40 -12.09 -10.43
N ALA A 544 4.22 -12.08 -11.09
CA ALA A 544 2.91 -12.21 -10.44
C ALA A 544 1.98 -13.22 -11.11
N GLY A 545 2.43 -13.91 -12.17
CA GLY A 545 1.63 -14.88 -12.91
C GLY A 545 0.39 -14.27 -13.57
N LEU A 546 0.44 -12.98 -13.95
CA LEU A 546 -0.65 -12.31 -14.66
C LEU A 546 -0.65 -12.76 -16.13
N THR A 547 -1.18 -13.95 -16.38
CA THR A 547 -1.32 -14.50 -17.73
C THR A 547 -2.53 -13.91 -18.45
N ASP A 548 -2.64 -14.10 -19.76
CA ASP A 548 -3.69 -13.52 -20.61
C ASP A 548 -5.11 -13.87 -20.14
N ARG A 549 -5.31 -14.99 -19.45
CA ARG A 549 -6.61 -15.38 -18.86
C ARG A 549 -7.09 -14.43 -17.74
N TYR A 550 -6.20 -13.62 -17.17
CA TYR A 550 -6.48 -12.62 -16.14
C TYR A 550 -6.38 -11.20 -16.66
N VAL A 551 -6.28 -11.02 -17.98
CA VAL A 551 -6.18 -9.72 -18.63
C VAL A 551 -7.39 -9.49 -19.51
N VAL A 552 -8.08 -8.38 -19.30
CA VAL A 552 -9.13 -7.86 -20.17
C VAL A 552 -8.58 -6.66 -20.91
N ARG A 553 -8.51 -6.74 -22.23
CA ARG A 553 -8.01 -5.65 -23.07
C ARG A 553 -9.15 -4.74 -23.49
N VAL A 554 -8.98 -3.43 -23.26
CA VAL A 554 -9.93 -2.39 -23.68
C VAL A 554 -9.26 -1.47 -24.70
N PRO A 555 -10.02 -0.98 -25.72
CA PRO A 555 -9.42 -0.17 -26.76
C PRO A 555 -8.86 1.14 -26.19
N ALA A 556 -7.75 1.59 -26.75
CA ALA A 556 -7.14 2.87 -26.42
C ALA A 556 -6.48 3.47 -27.68
N LEU A 557 -6.27 4.75 -27.71
CA LEU A 557 -5.55 5.45 -28.75
C LEU A 557 -4.51 6.36 -28.10
N PHE A 558 -3.23 6.13 -28.39
CA PHE A 558 -2.13 6.92 -27.85
C PHE A 558 -1.55 7.81 -28.95
N GLY A 559 -1.24 9.04 -28.59
CA GLY A 559 -0.52 10.01 -29.41
C GLY A 559 0.86 10.30 -28.86
N GLU A 560 1.82 10.56 -29.74
CA GLU A 560 3.12 11.09 -29.33
C GLU A 560 2.95 12.54 -28.90
N ILE A 561 3.58 12.89 -27.78
CA ILE A 561 3.52 14.24 -27.19
C ILE A 561 4.51 15.14 -27.90
N ASP A 562 4.07 16.33 -28.34
CA ASP A 562 4.96 17.38 -28.86
C ASP A 562 5.67 18.05 -27.68
N LEU A 563 6.96 17.76 -27.55
CA LEU A 563 7.79 18.22 -26.45
C LEU A 563 8.66 19.42 -26.86
N PRO A 564 8.81 20.42 -25.99
CA PRO A 564 9.72 21.55 -26.25
C PRO A 564 11.13 21.10 -26.59
N ALA A 565 11.81 21.88 -27.45
CA ALA A 565 13.21 21.64 -27.72
C ALA A 565 14.02 21.69 -26.42
N GLY A 566 14.88 20.68 -26.19
CA GLY A 566 15.66 20.57 -24.95
C GLY A 566 14.99 19.82 -23.82
N TYR A 567 13.71 19.39 -23.97
CA TYR A 567 13.08 18.53 -22.95
C TYR A 567 13.90 17.25 -22.76
N PRO A 568 14.17 16.84 -21.50
CA PRO A 568 15.14 15.78 -21.21
C PRO A 568 14.69 14.37 -21.59
N ARG A 569 13.37 14.14 -21.70
CA ARG A 569 12.77 12.85 -22.09
C ARG A 569 12.30 12.94 -23.55
N ARG A 570 12.26 11.79 -24.25
CA ARG A 570 11.89 11.68 -25.66
C ARG A 570 10.94 10.52 -25.88
N ASP A 571 10.30 10.49 -27.04
CA ASP A 571 9.40 9.41 -27.48
C ASP A 571 8.28 9.13 -26.45
N LEU A 572 7.74 10.21 -25.84
CA LEU A 572 6.68 10.11 -24.85
C LEU A 572 5.32 10.12 -25.52
N VAL A 573 4.40 9.36 -24.92
CA VAL A 573 3.02 9.30 -25.38
C VAL A 573 2.03 9.59 -24.25
N ALA A 574 0.84 10.07 -24.64
CA ALA A 574 -0.33 10.17 -23.76
C ALA A 574 -1.56 9.57 -24.46
N ASN A 575 -2.63 9.37 -23.71
CA ASN A 575 -3.92 8.95 -24.26
C ASN A 575 -4.50 10.06 -25.14
N TYR A 576 -4.70 9.78 -26.41
CA TYR A 576 -5.30 10.70 -27.39
C TYR A 576 -6.83 10.72 -27.34
N LEU A 577 -7.43 9.60 -26.98
CA LEU A 577 -8.83 9.47 -26.53
C LEU A 577 -8.81 8.95 -25.11
N PRO A 578 -9.80 9.31 -24.28
CA PRO A 578 -9.83 8.88 -22.90
C PRO A 578 -9.67 7.35 -22.75
N ALA A 579 -8.72 6.91 -21.93
CA ALA A 579 -8.43 5.49 -21.77
C ALA A 579 -9.38 4.82 -20.79
N ALA A 580 -10.23 3.90 -21.25
CA ALA A 580 -11.11 3.14 -20.36
C ALA A 580 -10.37 2.37 -19.25
N ALA A 581 -9.06 2.14 -19.38
CA ALA A 581 -8.23 1.52 -18.35
C ALA A 581 -7.94 2.45 -17.15
N ASN A 582 -7.97 3.78 -17.34
CA ASN A 582 -7.82 4.77 -16.27
C ASN A 582 -9.15 5.05 -15.56
N GLY A 583 -9.78 4.01 -15.07
CA GLY A 583 -11.05 4.07 -14.36
C GLY A 583 -10.92 3.58 -12.92
N VAL A 584 -12.03 3.65 -12.17
CA VAL A 584 -12.09 3.29 -10.75
C VAL A 584 -13.02 2.11 -10.53
N SER A 585 -12.49 1.03 -9.96
CA SER A 585 -13.34 -0.07 -9.45
C SER A 585 -14.00 0.34 -8.14
N THR A 586 -15.32 0.21 -8.06
CA THR A 586 -16.05 0.46 -6.82
C THR A 586 -15.90 -0.66 -5.78
N GLY A 587 -15.32 -1.81 -6.17
CA GLY A 587 -15.26 -3.03 -5.36
C GLY A 587 -16.58 -3.80 -5.28
N THR A 588 -17.66 -3.32 -5.90
CA THR A 588 -19.01 -3.91 -5.86
C THR A 588 -19.52 -4.35 -7.23
N GLY A 589 -18.63 -4.47 -8.22
CA GLY A 589 -18.98 -4.91 -9.58
C GLY A 589 -19.42 -3.79 -10.52
N VAL A 590 -19.17 -2.53 -10.16
CA VAL A 590 -19.26 -1.37 -11.07
C VAL A 590 -17.87 -0.79 -11.26
N TYR A 591 -17.54 -0.46 -12.51
CA TYR A 591 -16.32 0.20 -12.91
C TYR A 591 -16.64 1.57 -13.50
N LEU A 592 -16.14 2.63 -12.89
CA LEU A 592 -16.32 4.02 -13.33
C LEU A 592 -15.22 4.31 -14.34
N ALA A 593 -15.55 4.41 -15.62
CA ALA A 593 -14.59 4.61 -16.69
C ALA A 593 -14.88 5.91 -17.46
N PRO A 594 -13.83 6.56 -18.00
CA PRO A 594 -13.98 7.76 -18.81
C PRO A 594 -14.76 7.48 -20.09
N ARG A 595 -15.63 8.41 -20.47
CA ARG A 595 -16.36 8.37 -21.72
C ARG A 595 -15.39 8.47 -22.89
N GLN A 596 -15.58 7.65 -23.94
CA GLN A 596 -14.54 7.46 -24.94
C GLN A 596 -14.57 8.48 -26.10
N HIS A 597 -15.71 9.08 -26.36
CA HIS A 597 -15.92 10.04 -27.46
C HIS A 597 -15.44 9.58 -28.84
N ALA A 598 -15.36 8.28 -29.03
CA ALA A 598 -14.97 7.64 -30.29
C ALA A 598 -16.12 7.63 -31.30
N PRO A 599 -15.89 7.26 -32.59
CA PRO A 599 -16.92 7.18 -33.61
C PRO A 599 -18.07 6.26 -33.20
N ARG A 600 -19.29 6.55 -33.70
CA ARG A 600 -20.51 5.81 -33.29
C ARG A 600 -21.04 4.92 -34.40
N THR A 601 -21.36 3.68 -34.09
CA THR A 601 -22.10 2.77 -34.97
C THR A 601 -23.47 2.44 -34.37
N ALA A 602 -24.54 2.64 -35.11
CA ALA A 602 -25.92 2.49 -34.63
C ALA A 602 -26.18 3.28 -33.33
N GLY A 603 -25.71 4.53 -33.29
CA GLY A 603 -25.87 5.45 -32.14
C GLY A 603 -24.98 5.17 -30.94
N ARG A 604 -24.16 4.12 -30.95
CA ARG A 604 -23.28 3.72 -29.83
C ARG A 604 -21.81 3.88 -30.19
N ASP A 605 -21.04 4.42 -29.27
CA ASP A 605 -19.59 4.55 -29.34
C ASP A 605 -18.93 3.18 -29.54
N VAL A 606 -17.99 3.08 -30.48
CA VAL A 606 -17.37 1.79 -30.84
C VAL A 606 -16.37 1.33 -29.80
N PHE A 607 -15.67 2.26 -29.12
CA PHE A 607 -14.72 1.94 -28.04
C PHE A 607 -15.48 1.55 -26.77
N GLU A 608 -16.51 2.33 -26.36
CA GLU A 608 -17.38 1.96 -25.24
C GLU A 608 -17.96 0.56 -25.40
N ARG A 609 -18.52 0.25 -26.58
CA ARG A 609 -19.06 -1.08 -26.88
C ARG A 609 -18.02 -2.19 -26.80
N ALA A 610 -16.81 -1.94 -27.27
CA ALA A 610 -15.73 -2.92 -27.21
C ALA A 610 -15.29 -3.17 -25.75
N ALA A 611 -15.14 -2.13 -24.93
CA ALA A 611 -14.84 -2.26 -23.51
C ALA A 611 -15.95 -2.98 -22.73
N GLU A 612 -17.23 -2.66 -22.97
CA GLU A 612 -18.36 -3.35 -22.36
C GLU A 612 -18.38 -4.85 -22.72
N ARG A 613 -18.13 -5.19 -23.98
CA ARG A 613 -18.02 -6.60 -24.41
C ARG A 613 -16.86 -7.31 -23.73
N ALA A 614 -15.70 -6.66 -23.65
CA ALA A 614 -14.53 -7.23 -23.03
C ALA A 614 -14.75 -7.55 -21.54
N LEU A 615 -15.46 -6.69 -20.81
CA LEU A 615 -15.78 -6.87 -19.40
C LEU A 615 -17.01 -7.74 -19.12
N SER A 616 -17.85 -8.04 -20.12
CA SER A 616 -19.15 -8.71 -19.92
C SER A 616 -19.04 -10.07 -19.20
N GLY A 617 -17.97 -10.83 -19.46
CA GLY A 617 -17.70 -12.13 -18.81
C GLY A 617 -17.23 -12.06 -17.36
N THR A 618 -16.82 -10.89 -16.89
CA THR A 618 -16.27 -10.72 -15.53
C THR A 618 -17.36 -10.60 -14.46
N GLY A 619 -18.53 -10.12 -14.83
CA GLY A 619 -19.59 -9.71 -13.91
C GLY A 619 -19.50 -8.23 -13.48
N THR A 620 -18.45 -7.53 -13.92
CA THR A 620 -18.29 -6.08 -13.71
C THR A 620 -18.99 -5.32 -14.86
N ARG A 621 -19.71 -4.26 -14.50
CA ARG A 621 -20.41 -3.37 -15.43
C ARG A 621 -19.74 -2.00 -15.45
N ILE A 622 -19.62 -1.39 -16.64
CA ILE A 622 -19.08 -0.04 -16.77
C ILE A 622 -20.19 1.00 -16.51
N SER A 623 -19.84 2.03 -15.79
CA SER A 623 -20.59 3.29 -15.68
C SER A 623 -19.69 4.39 -16.25
N TRP A 624 -20.09 4.90 -17.42
CA TRP A 624 -19.33 5.93 -18.12
C TRP A 624 -19.45 7.28 -17.40
N VAL A 625 -18.33 7.97 -17.26
CA VAL A 625 -18.19 9.27 -16.60
C VAL A 625 -17.67 10.27 -17.63
N GLU A 626 -18.36 11.40 -17.74
CA GLU A 626 -17.92 12.51 -18.60
C GLU A 626 -16.78 13.25 -17.92
N ASP A 627 -15.59 13.24 -18.54
CA ASP A 627 -14.39 13.84 -17.99
C ASP A 627 -13.53 14.62 -19.01
N TRP A 628 -14.00 14.72 -20.25
CA TRP A 628 -13.23 15.35 -21.35
C TRP A 628 -12.69 16.73 -20.97
N ALA A 629 -13.55 17.68 -20.62
CA ALA A 629 -13.13 19.04 -20.31
C ALA A 629 -12.59 19.18 -18.87
N TYR A 630 -12.90 18.23 -17.98
CA TYR A 630 -12.51 18.28 -16.57
C TYR A 630 -11.12 17.68 -16.32
N ALA A 631 -10.76 16.63 -17.03
CA ALA A 631 -9.55 15.86 -16.81
C ALA A 631 -8.76 15.57 -18.07
N HIS A 632 -9.38 14.99 -19.12
CA HIS A 632 -8.69 14.51 -20.30
C HIS A 632 -8.01 15.65 -21.08
N HIS A 633 -8.68 16.77 -21.25
CA HIS A 633 -8.16 17.93 -21.99
C HIS A 633 -7.54 19.00 -21.08
N VAL A 634 -6.80 18.57 -20.04
CA VAL A 634 -6.11 19.47 -19.11
C VAL A 634 -4.60 19.39 -19.32
N GLY A 635 -4.02 20.49 -19.80
CA GLY A 635 -2.58 20.57 -20.07
C GLY A 635 -2.15 19.73 -21.27
N THR A 636 -0.88 19.40 -21.35
CA THR A 636 -0.26 18.69 -22.49
C THR A 636 -0.48 17.16 -22.44
N VAL A 637 -0.69 16.62 -21.28
CA VAL A 637 -0.73 15.16 -21.06
C VAL A 637 -2.04 14.65 -20.49
N GLY A 638 -2.92 15.53 -20.00
CA GLY A 638 -4.23 15.16 -19.48
C GLY A 638 -4.22 14.05 -18.43
N GLY A 639 -5.38 13.53 -18.13
CA GLY A 639 -5.63 12.37 -17.28
C GLY A 639 -7.11 12.03 -17.32
N GLU A 640 -7.54 10.99 -16.63
CA GLU A 640 -8.94 10.55 -16.68
C GLU A 640 -9.51 10.35 -15.28
N VAL A 641 -10.66 9.67 -15.21
CA VAL A 641 -11.47 9.46 -14.00
C VAL A 641 -10.66 9.03 -12.78
N HIS A 642 -9.70 8.10 -12.95
CA HIS A 642 -8.87 7.64 -11.81
C HIS A 642 -7.97 8.77 -11.32
N CYS A 643 -7.29 9.48 -12.20
CA CYS A 643 -6.34 10.55 -11.86
C CYS A 643 -6.98 11.68 -11.03
N VAL A 644 -8.25 12.03 -11.32
CA VAL A 644 -8.98 13.14 -10.68
C VAL A 644 -9.89 12.69 -9.52
N THR A 645 -9.75 11.43 -9.08
CA THR A 645 -10.49 10.89 -7.93
C THR A 645 -9.55 10.19 -6.97
N ASN A 646 -10.01 10.01 -5.74
CA ASN A 646 -9.39 9.10 -4.77
C ASN A 646 -10.51 8.42 -3.97
N ALA A 647 -10.19 7.40 -3.19
CA ALA A 647 -11.21 6.67 -2.46
C ALA A 647 -10.72 6.21 -1.08
N LEU A 648 -11.51 6.46 -0.07
CA LEU A 648 -11.40 5.74 1.19
C LEU A 648 -12.18 4.42 1.02
N ARG A 649 -11.49 3.30 1.19
CA ARG A 649 -12.06 1.96 0.97
C ARG A 649 -12.34 1.25 2.30
N GLY A 650 -13.38 0.44 2.32
CA GLY A 650 -13.76 -0.37 3.47
C GLY A 650 -12.91 -1.61 3.57
N LEU A 651 -12.57 -1.99 4.80
CA LEU A 651 -11.79 -3.21 5.12
C LEU A 651 -12.69 -4.38 5.53
N SER A 652 -14.02 -4.27 5.36
CA SER A 652 -14.94 -5.37 5.66
C SER A 652 -14.75 -6.53 4.69
N GLY A 653 -14.63 -7.76 5.23
CA GLY A 653 -14.44 -8.96 4.42
C GLY A 653 -13.00 -9.22 3.98
N THR A 654 -12.03 -8.37 4.33
CA THR A 654 -10.62 -8.69 4.18
C THR A 654 -10.19 -9.69 5.25
N ARG A 655 -9.30 -10.60 4.89
CA ARG A 655 -8.65 -11.47 5.88
C ARG A 655 -7.49 -10.73 6.52
N PRO A 656 -7.21 -10.98 7.81
CA PRO A 656 -6.00 -10.46 8.44
C PRO A 656 -4.76 -10.82 7.65
N TRP A 657 -3.84 -9.88 7.47
CA TRP A 657 -2.62 -10.05 6.70
C TRP A 657 -1.69 -11.15 7.26
N TRP A 658 -1.82 -11.48 8.55
CA TRP A 658 -1.04 -12.52 9.25
C TRP A 658 -1.65 -13.93 9.19
N THR A 659 -2.84 -14.10 8.61
CA THR A 659 -3.48 -15.43 8.51
C THR A 659 -2.93 -16.28 7.37
N GLU A 660 -1.82 -15.86 6.78
CA GLU A 660 -1.09 -16.63 5.80
C GLU A 660 -0.48 -17.86 6.43
N ARG A 661 -0.78 -18.97 5.81
CA ARG A 661 0.07 -20.16 5.92
C ARG A 661 0.65 -20.37 4.53
N ASP A 662 1.98 -20.33 4.44
CA ASP A 662 2.69 -20.68 3.21
C ASP A 662 2.37 -22.13 2.80
#